data_b9938e28e9de246a259fdd795cc97032
#
_entry.id   b9938e28e9de246a259fdd795cc97032
#
_cell.length_a   1.000
_cell.length_b   1.000
_cell.length_c   1.000
_cell.angle_alpha   90.00
_cell.angle_beta   90.00
_cell.angle_gamma   90.00
#
_symmetry.space_group_name_H-M   'P 1'
#
loop_
_entity.id
_entity.type
_entity.pdbx_description
1 polymer ?
#
loop_
_entity_poly.entity_id
_entity_poly.type
_entity_poly.pdbx_seq_one_letter_code
_entity_poly.pdbx_strand_id
1 'polypeptide(L)'
;MAHIDAGKTTLTERILYYTGVNYKIGNTHEGNATMDWMEQEQERGITITSAATTCHWTLQENAKEKPGALEHRINIIDTPGHVDFTVEVERSLRVLDGAVGVFCAKGGVEPQSENVWRQADTYNVPRMAFINKMDILGADFYGAVDQIKTRLGKNTICLQLPIGKEDDFQGIIDLLEMKAYIYNDDKGDDISIAEIPANMADDAELYHTELVEKICELDDDLMMEYLEGEEPSIEALKAALRKGTCECKAIPVCCGSAYKNKGVQKLLDAVLEFMPAPTDIAAIEGVDMAGNEVVKHSSDEEPFAALAFKIMTDPFVGKLAFFRVYSGTINSGSYVLNATKGKKERVGRILQMHANKREELDKVYAGDIAAAIGFKMTSTGDTICDEQHPVILESMEFPEPVIELAIEPKTKAGQGKMGEALAKLAEEDPTFRAHTDHETGQTIIAGMGELHLEIIVDRLLREFKVEANVGAPQVAYKETFTKEVTIDSKYAKQSGGRGQYGHCKVKFAPMDANAEEIFKFESTVVGGSIPKEYIPAVGQGIEEASKAGILGGFPVLGVHATVFDGSYHEVDSSEMAFHIAGSMAFKDAMKQGGAILVEPIMKVEVTMPEEYMGDVIGDINSRRGRIEGMDDLGGGKIVRGFVPLAEMFGYATDLRSKTQGRGNYSMFFEKYEPVPKSVQEKVLSEKSK
;
A
#
# COMPACT_ATOMS: atom_id res chain seq x y z
N MET A 1 -10.09 -5.35 -3.45
CA MET A 1 -8.77 -5.79 -2.98
C MET A 1 -8.67 -7.32 -3.04
N ALA A 2 -7.51 -7.88 -3.33
CA ALA A 2 -7.34 -9.34 -3.47
C ALA A 2 -5.86 -9.69 -3.62
N HIS A 3 -5.54 -10.99 -3.45
CA HIS A 3 -4.25 -11.52 -3.91
C HIS A 3 -4.16 -11.59 -5.44
N ILE A 4 -2.97 -11.91 -5.96
CA ILE A 4 -2.75 -12.12 -7.40
C ILE A 4 -3.65 -13.27 -7.87
N ASP A 5 -4.21 -13.15 -9.06
CA ASP A 5 -5.07 -14.16 -9.69
C ASP A 5 -6.39 -14.50 -8.97
N ALA A 6 -6.82 -13.74 -7.95
CA ALA A 6 -8.16 -13.95 -7.37
C ALA A 6 -9.30 -13.57 -8.33
N GLY A 7 -9.00 -12.89 -9.43
CA GLY A 7 -9.96 -12.42 -10.43
C GLY A 7 -10.55 -11.04 -10.12
N LYS A 8 -9.80 -10.20 -9.44
CA LYS A 8 -10.18 -8.84 -9.06
C LYS A 8 -10.55 -7.99 -10.27
N THR A 9 -9.63 -7.80 -11.23
CA THR A 9 -9.86 -7.01 -12.44
C THR A 9 -10.97 -7.63 -13.31
N THR A 10 -11.05 -8.97 -13.37
CA THR A 10 -12.15 -9.65 -14.04
C THR A 10 -13.51 -9.29 -13.40
N LEU A 11 -13.58 -9.24 -12.08
CA LEU A 11 -14.79 -8.83 -11.36
C LEU A 11 -15.14 -7.37 -11.68
N THR A 12 -14.18 -6.47 -11.65
CA THR A 12 -14.38 -5.05 -11.97
C THR A 12 -14.89 -4.88 -13.41
N GLU A 13 -14.34 -5.60 -14.40
CA GLU A 13 -14.81 -5.57 -15.78
C GLU A 13 -16.26 -6.04 -15.91
N ARG A 14 -16.69 -7.03 -15.12
CA ARG A 14 -18.10 -7.48 -15.08
C ARG A 14 -19.02 -6.45 -14.46
N ILE A 15 -18.58 -5.78 -13.41
CA ILE A 15 -19.32 -4.67 -12.81
C ILE A 15 -19.51 -3.55 -13.85
N LEU A 16 -18.46 -3.17 -14.58
CA LEU A 16 -18.54 -2.15 -15.62
C LEU A 16 -19.46 -2.53 -16.79
N TYR A 17 -19.53 -3.82 -17.11
CA TYR A 17 -20.44 -4.34 -18.13
C TYR A 17 -21.92 -4.23 -17.66
N TYR A 18 -22.24 -4.75 -16.47
CA TYR A 18 -23.62 -4.74 -15.96
C TYR A 18 -24.14 -3.33 -15.62
N THR A 19 -23.26 -2.41 -15.30
CA THR A 19 -23.61 -1.00 -15.05
C THR A 19 -23.63 -0.15 -16.34
N GLY A 20 -23.40 -0.77 -17.51
CA GLY A 20 -23.48 -0.10 -18.81
C GLY A 20 -22.34 0.84 -19.14
N VAL A 21 -21.28 0.89 -18.32
CA VAL A 21 -20.07 1.68 -18.60
C VAL A 21 -19.30 1.08 -19.78
N ASN A 22 -19.23 -0.24 -19.86
CA ASN A 22 -18.64 -0.99 -20.96
C ASN A 22 -19.69 -1.73 -21.77
N TYR A 23 -19.60 -1.63 -23.11
CA TYR A 23 -20.50 -2.36 -24.02
C TYR A 23 -20.04 -3.78 -24.32
N LYS A 24 -18.80 -4.12 -23.99
CA LYS A 24 -18.20 -5.44 -24.19
C LYS A 24 -17.57 -5.89 -22.89
N ILE A 25 -17.63 -7.18 -22.64
CA ILE A 25 -16.96 -7.83 -21.53
C ILE A 25 -15.46 -7.86 -21.82
N GLY A 26 -14.66 -7.14 -21.01
CA GLY A 26 -13.20 -7.20 -21.06
C GLY A 26 -12.67 -8.50 -20.45
N ASN A 27 -11.53 -8.96 -20.94
CA ASN A 27 -10.85 -10.15 -20.45
C ASN A 27 -9.38 -9.87 -20.18
N THR A 28 -8.94 -10.07 -18.96
CA THR A 28 -7.54 -9.84 -18.55
C THR A 28 -6.56 -10.73 -19.33
N HIS A 29 -6.93 -11.98 -19.62
CA HIS A 29 -6.07 -12.91 -20.38
C HIS A 29 -5.90 -12.53 -21.84
N GLU A 30 -6.82 -11.76 -22.41
CA GLU A 30 -6.74 -11.25 -23.78
C GLU A 30 -6.13 -9.85 -23.86
N GLY A 31 -5.75 -9.25 -22.74
CA GLY A 31 -5.17 -7.92 -22.67
C GLY A 31 -6.11 -6.79 -23.09
N ASN A 32 -7.43 -7.01 -23.00
CA ASN A 32 -8.45 -6.03 -23.41
C ASN A 32 -9.28 -5.49 -22.23
N ALA A 33 -8.83 -5.71 -20.98
CA ALA A 33 -9.46 -5.17 -19.79
C ALA A 33 -9.32 -3.64 -19.75
N THR A 34 -10.40 -2.94 -19.43
CA THR A 34 -10.44 -1.47 -19.40
C THR A 34 -9.63 -0.90 -18.24
N MET A 35 -9.62 -1.59 -17.10
CA MET A 35 -8.95 -1.14 -15.89
C MET A 35 -7.44 -1.34 -15.95
N ASP A 36 -6.96 -2.39 -16.61
CA ASP A 36 -5.54 -2.62 -16.88
C ASP A 36 -5.15 -1.87 -18.17
N TRP A 37 -5.01 -0.54 -18.06
CA TRP A 37 -4.84 0.34 -19.22
C TRP A 37 -3.38 0.50 -19.67
N MET A 38 -2.41 0.16 -18.82
CA MET A 38 -0.99 0.19 -19.17
C MET A 38 -0.62 -1.02 -20.02
N GLU A 39 0.24 -0.82 -21.02
CA GLU A 39 0.76 -1.93 -21.84
C GLU A 39 1.40 -3.03 -20.98
N GLN A 40 2.13 -2.64 -19.95
CA GLN A 40 2.78 -3.59 -19.03
C GLN A 40 1.77 -4.43 -18.21
N GLU A 41 0.65 -3.84 -17.81
CA GLU A 41 -0.43 -4.55 -17.14
C GLU A 41 -1.05 -5.59 -18.06
N GLN A 42 -1.31 -5.21 -19.31
CA GLN A 42 -1.90 -6.09 -20.32
C GLN A 42 -0.96 -7.23 -20.72
N GLU A 43 0.33 -6.94 -20.92
CA GLU A 43 1.34 -7.94 -21.26
C GLU A 43 1.60 -8.96 -20.15
N ARG A 44 1.56 -8.51 -18.88
CA ARG A 44 1.86 -9.34 -17.71
C ARG A 44 0.62 -9.97 -17.08
N GLY A 45 -0.56 -9.47 -17.42
CA GLY A 45 -1.84 -9.90 -16.82
C GLY A 45 -1.97 -9.56 -15.33
N ILE A 46 -1.28 -8.51 -14.85
CA ILE A 46 -1.33 -8.04 -13.47
C ILE A 46 -1.65 -6.55 -13.41
N THR A 47 -2.44 -6.14 -12.44
CA THR A 47 -2.65 -4.72 -12.12
C THR A 47 -1.42 -4.16 -11.41
N ILE A 48 -0.87 -3.08 -11.91
CA ILE A 48 0.33 -2.41 -11.39
C ILE A 48 -0.05 -1.15 -10.65
N THR A 49 -0.90 -0.31 -11.25
CA THR A 49 -1.37 0.94 -10.67
C THR A 49 -2.85 0.86 -10.34
N SER A 50 -3.27 1.49 -9.24
CA SER A 50 -4.69 1.60 -8.94
C SER A 50 -5.40 2.42 -10.01
N ALA A 51 -6.52 1.92 -10.51
CA ALA A 51 -7.37 2.61 -11.48
C ALA A 51 -8.71 2.96 -10.84
N ALA A 52 -9.16 4.20 -11.04
CA ALA A 52 -10.45 4.66 -10.55
C ALA A 52 -11.46 4.73 -11.70
N THR A 53 -12.69 4.32 -11.42
CA THR A 53 -13.83 4.45 -12.34
C THR A 53 -15.11 4.68 -11.55
N THR A 54 -16.11 5.25 -12.22
CA THR A 54 -17.41 5.49 -11.62
C THR A 54 -18.48 4.74 -12.42
N CYS A 55 -19.40 4.11 -11.74
CA CYS A 55 -20.55 3.47 -12.33
C CYS A 55 -21.82 3.77 -11.51
N HIS A 56 -22.97 3.38 -12.04
CA HIS A 56 -24.26 3.61 -11.41
C HIS A 56 -24.99 2.27 -11.30
N TRP A 57 -25.68 2.05 -10.18
CA TRP A 57 -26.45 0.86 -9.95
C TRP A 57 -27.72 1.16 -9.16
N THR A 58 -28.79 0.47 -9.52
CA THR A 58 -30.09 0.50 -8.83
C THR A 58 -30.38 -0.89 -8.28
N LEU A 59 -30.85 -0.99 -7.04
CA LEU A 59 -31.18 -2.26 -6.41
C LEU A 59 -32.13 -3.09 -7.30
N GLN A 60 -31.86 -4.37 -7.37
CA GLN A 60 -32.63 -5.33 -8.16
C GLN A 60 -33.65 -6.05 -7.26
N GLU A 61 -34.85 -6.23 -7.81
CA GLU A 61 -35.88 -7.10 -7.23
C GLU A 61 -36.38 -8.04 -8.34
N ASN A 62 -36.38 -9.34 -8.05
CA ASN A 62 -36.74 -10.34 -9.05
C ASN A 62 -35.92 -10.23 -10.36
N ALA A 63 -34.62 -10.02 -10.23
CA ALA A 63 -33.66 -9.83 -11.33
C ALA A 63 -33.98 -8.64 -12.26
N LYS A 64 -34.73 -7.64 -11.79
CA LYS A 64 -35.04 -6.38 -12.47
C LYS A 64 -34.86 -5.21 -11.51
N GLU A 65 -34.69 -4.01 -12.04
CA GLU A 65 -34.62 -2.81 -11.21
C GLU A 65 -35.83 -2.72 -10.29
N LYS A 66 -35.57 -2.52 -9.00
CA LYS A 66 -36.63 -2.39 -7.98
C LYS A 66 -37.39 -1.10 -8.20
N PRO A 67 -38.74 -1.14 -8.41
CA PRO A 67 -39.53 0.04 -8.67
C PRO A 67 -39.38 1.09 -7.55
N GLY A 68 -38.98 2.30 -7.92
CA GLY A 68 -38.81 3.42 -6.97
C GLY A 68 -37.52 3.39 -6.16
N ALA A 69 -36.62 2.43 -6.42
CA ALA A 69 -35.28 2.48 -5.83
C ALA A 69 -34.47 3.65 -6.40
N LEU A 70 -33.63 4.24 -5.56
CA LEU A 70 -32.73 5.29 -6.00
C LEU A 70 -31.54 4.69 -6.75
N GLU A 71 -31.11 5.38 -7.78
CA GLU A 71 -29.86 5.09 -8.44
C GLU A 71 -28.69 5.53 -7.55
N HIS A 72 -27.73 4.64 -7.35
CA HIS A 72 -26.53 4.91 -6.55
C HIS A 72 -25.31 5.06 -7.46
N ARG A 73 -24.50 6.05 -7.17
CA ARG A 73 -23.19 6.25 -7.79
C ARG A 73 -22.14 5.50 -7.00
N ILE A 74 -21.40 4.63 -7.66
CA ILE A 74 -20.34 3.82 -7.06
C ILE A 74 -18.99 4.24 -7.67
N ASN A 75 -18.09 4.71 -6.85
CA ASN A 75 -16.70 4.96 -7.23
C ASN A 75 -15.86 3.73 -6.91
N ILE A 76 -15.34 3.08 -7.93
CA ILE A 76 -14.55 1.86 -7.80
C ILE A 76 -13.08 2.22 -7.95
N ILE A 77 -12.25 1.75 -7.01
CA ILE A 77 -10.80 1.77 -7.13
C ILE A 77 -10.31 0.33 -7.21
N ASP A 78 -9.83 -0.08 -8.38
CA ASP A 78 -9.17 -1.37 -8.56
C ASP A 78 -7.71 -1.26 -8.12
N THR A 79 -7.29 -2.10 -7.19
CA THR A 79 -5.97 -2.02 -6.54
C THR A 79 -5.07 -3.16 -6.99
N PRO A 80 -3.74 -2.97 -7.06
CA PRO A 80 -2.81 -4.07 -7.32
C PRO A 80 -2.93 -5.19 -6.28
N GLY A 81 -2.62 -6.41 -6.71
CA GLY A 81 -2.54 -7.57 -5.81
C GLY A 81 -1.11 -7.97 -5.46
N HIS A 82 -0.08 -7.36 -6.07
CA HIS A 82 1.32 -7.70 -5.88
C HIS A 82 1.95 -6.90 -4.74
N VAL A 83 2.82 -7.55 -3.97
CA VAL A 83 3.47 -6.96 -2.77
C VAL A 83 4.31 -5.73 -3.09
N ASP A 84 4.99 -5.71 -4.22
CA ASP A 84 5.81 -4.56 -4.64
C ASP A 84 5.01 -3.27 -4.83
N PHE A 85 3.68 -3.37 -4.92
CA PHE A 85 2.74 -2.27 -5.11
C PHE A 85 1.79 -2.06 -3.92
N THR A 86 2.18 -2.50 -2.73
CA THR A 86 1.37 -2.32 -1.49
C THR A 86 1.05 -0.87 -1.19
N VAL A 87 1.91 0.05 -1.57
CA VAL A 87 1.68 1.50 -1.46
C VAL A 87 0.45 1.96 -2.25
N GLU A 88 0.23 1.39 -3.44
CA GLU A 88 -0.98 1.67 -4.22
C GLU A 88 -2.25 1.22 -3.48
N VAL A 89 -2.17 0.09 -2.78
CA VAL A 89 -3.26 -0.41 -1.93
C VAL A 89 -3.46 0.50 -0.73
N GLU A 90 -2.40 0.85 -0.04
CA GLU A 90 -2.44 1.66 1.19
C GLU A 90 -3.03 3.05 0.94
N ARG A 91 -2.55 3.77 -0.08
CA ARG A 91 -3.11 5.07 -0.43
C ARG A 91 -4.56 5.00 -0.92
N SER A 92 -4.97 3.87 -1.52
CA SER A 92 -6.36 3.63 -1.87
C SER A 92 -7.21 3.39 -0.63
N LEU A 93 -6.77 2.53 0.30
CA LEU A 93 -7.47 2.24 1.56
C LEU A 93 -7.74 3.49 2.39
N ARG A 94 -6.86 4.48 2.34
CA ARG A 94 -7.01 5.75 3.07
C ARG A 94 -8.21 6.57 2.60
N VAL A 95 -8.68 6.37 1.38
CA VAL A 95 -9.77 7.16 0.77
C VAL A 95 -11.03 6.35 0.47
N LEU A 96 -11.06 5.07 0.84
CA LEU A 96 -12.22 4.20 0.63
C LEU A 96 -13.24 4.34 1.77
N ASP A 97 -14.53 4.26 1.42
CA ASP A 97 -15.62 4.09 2.37
C ASP A 97 -15.78 2.64 2.79
N GLY A 98 -15.45 1.72 1.88
CA GLY A 98 -15.49 0.30 2.13
C GLY A 98 -14.73 -0.49 1.06
N ALA A 99 -14.47 -1.76 1.32
CA ALA A 99 -13.71 -2.61 0.43
C ALA A 99 -14.37 -3.98 0.22
N VAL A 100 -14.34 -4.46 -1.03
CA VAL A 100 -14.69 -5.84 -1.36
C VAL A 100 -13.42 -6.66 -1.45
N GLY A 101 -13.25 -7.61 -0.52
CA GLY A 101 -12.18 -8.60 -0.53
C GLY A 101 -12.53 -9.75 -1.45
N VAL A 102 -11.79 -9.94 -2.54
CA VAL A 102 -12.02 -11.04 -3.49
C VAL A 102 -11.08 -12.19 -3.15
N PHE A 103 -11.65 -13.35 -2.86
CA PHE A 103 -10.94 -14.56 -2.51
C PHE A 103 -11.18 -15.64 -3.58
N CYS A 104 -10.16 -16.42 -3.89
CA CYS A 104 -10.30 -17.57 -4.78
C CYS A 104 -10.93 -18.74 -4.02
N ALA A 105 -12.01 -19.33 -4.54
CA ALA A 105 -12.68 -20.49 -3.90
C ALA A 105 -11.74 -21.70 -3.69
N LYS A 106 -10.68 -21.82 -4.48
CA LYS A 106 -9.67 -22.89 -4.34
C LYS A 106 -8.54 -22.52 -3.37
N GLY A 107 -8.02 -21.29 -3.47
CA GLY A 107 -6.88 -20.84 -2.67
C GLY A 107 -7.27 -20.34 -1.27
N GLY A 108 -8.51 -19.87 -1.11
CA GLY A 108 -8.97 -19.28 0.13
C GLY A 108 -8.19 -18.01 0.51
N VAL A 109 -7.71 -17.94 1.73
CA VAL A 109 -6.90 -16.84 2.26
C VAL A 109 -5.43 -17.10 1.97
N GLU A 110 -4.86 -16.34 1.08
CA GLU A 110 -3.43 -16.38 0.75
C GLU A 110 -2.65 -15.28 1.52
N PRO A 111 -1.31 -15.38 1.65
CA PRO A 111 -0.52 -14.42 2.41
C PRO A 111 -0.72 -12.96 2.00
N GLN A 112 -0.87 -12.72 0.69
CA GLN A 112 -1.16 -11.37 0.19
C GLN A 112 -2.54 -10.87 0.60
N SER A 113 -3.54 -11.76 0.70
CA SER A 113 -4.86 -11.42 1.22
C SER A 113 -4.77 -10.97 2.67
N GLU A 114 -3.96 -11.66 3.50
CA GLU A 114 -3.74 -11.30 4.91
C GLU A 114 -3.14 -9.91 5.05
N ASN A 115 -2.14 -9.59 4.23
CA ASN A 115 -1.49 -8.28 4.28
C ASN A 115 -2.43 -7.14 3.95
N VAL A 116 -3.12 -7.24 2.80
CA VAL A 116 -4.07 -6.23 2.39
C VAL A 116 -5.21 -6.10 3.41
N TRP A 117 -5.58 -7.23 4.03
CA TRP A 117 -6.60 -7.24 5.08
C TRP A 117 -6.14 -6.53 6.35
N ARG A 118 -4.87 -6.75 6.80
CA ARG A 118 -4.28 -6.03 7.94
C ARG A 118 -4.15 -4.53 7.67
N GLN A 119 -3.73 -4.14 6.47
CA GLN A 119 -3.72 -2.73 6.10
C GLN A 119 -5.12 -2.11 6.19
N ALA A 120 -6.16 -2.82 5.73
CA ALA A 120 -7.53 -2.36 5.87
C ALA A 120 -8.00 -2.31 7.33
N ASP A 121 -7.48 -3.17 8.22
CA ASP A 121 -7.72 -3.08 9.67
C ASP A 121 -7.10 -1.81 10.27
N THR A 122 -5.89 -1.44 9.84
CA THR A 122 -5.22 -0.21 10.30
C THR A 122 -6.05 1.05 10.04
N TYR A 123 -6.72 1.10 8.89
CA TYR A 123 -7.57 2.24 8.51
C TYR A 123 -9.05 2.05 8.88
N ASN A 124 -9.41 1.00 9.62
CA ASN A 124 -10.80 0.66 9.99
C ASN A 124 -11.78 0.68 8.79
N VAL A 125 -11.34 0.18 7.64
CA VAL A 125 -12.17 0.15 6.43
C VAL A 125 -13.21 -0.96 6.53
N PRO A 126 -14.52 -0.67 6.46
CA PRO A 126 -15.59 -1.65 6.37
C PRO A 126 -15.41 -2.57 5.16
N ARG A 127 -15.71 -3.87 5.33
CA ARG A 127 -15.40 -4.87 4.29
C ARG A 127 -16.52 -5.87 4.13
N MET A 128 -16.59 -6.39 2.90
CA MET A 128 -17.31 -7.62 2.57
C MET A 128 -16.39 -8.56 1.79
N ALA A 129 -16.70 -9.83 1.78
CA ALA A 129 -15.95 -10.85 1.06
C ALA A 129 -16.74 -11.37 -0.16
N PHE A 130 -16.05 -11.58 -1.27
CA PHE A 130 -16.58 -12.25 -2.44
C PHE A 130 -15.74 -13.47 -2.78
N ILE A 131 -16.32 -14.67 -2.62
CA ILE A 131 -15.67 -15.93 -2.96
C ILE A 131 -15.85 -16.16 -4.45
N ASN A 132 -14.80 -15.88 -5.20
CA ASN A 132 -14.76 -15.91 -6.65
C ASN A 132 -14.21 -17.24 -7.19
N LYS A 133 -14.39 -17.48 -8.48
CA LYS A 133 -13.91 -18.68 -9.18
C LYS A 133 -14.56 -19.97 -8.67
N MET A 134 -15.86 -19.93 -8.41
CA MET A 134 -16.62 -21.13 -8.04
C MET A 134 -16.68 -22.20 -9.16
N ASP A 135 -16.27 -21.81 -10.39
CA ASP A 135 -16.25 -22.62 -11.60
C ASP A 135 -14.94 -23.42 -11.82
N ILE A 136 -13.92 -23.23 -11.00
CA ILE A 136 -12.64 -23.91 -11.22
C ILE A 136 -12.56 -25.24 -10.45
N LEU A 137 -11.74 -26.17 -10.96
CA LEU A 137 -11.50 -27.46 -10.32
C LEU A 137 -10.86 -27.28 -8.94
N GLY A 138 -11.47 -27.86 -7.90
CA GLY A 138 -11.06 -27.73 -6.51
C GLY A 138 -11.66 -26.52 -5.80
N ALA A 139 -12.70 -25.89 -6.35
CA ALA A 139 -13.44 -24.82 -5.68
C ALA A 139 -14.11 -25.34 -4.39
N ASP A 140 -13.85 -24.67 -3.27
CA ASP A 140 -14.40 -24.98 -1.96
C ASP A 140 -14.85 -23.68 -1.25
N PHE A 141 -16.13 -23.37 -1.35
CA PHE A 141 -16.73 -22.20 -0.71
C PHE A 141 -16.60 -22.24 0.81
N TYR A 142 -16.96 -23.37 1.42
CA TYR A 142 -17.01 -23.50 2.88
C TYR A 142 -15.61 -23.43 3.49
N GLY A 143 -14.64 -24.09 2.86
CA GLY A 143 -13.24 -24.02 3.29
C GLY A 143 -12.66 -22.60 3.16
N ALA A 144 -13.03 -21.85 2.11
CA ALA A 144 -12.59 -20.45 1.95
C ALA A 144 -13.20 -19.55 3.05
N VAL A 145 -14.48 -19.71 3.37
CA VAL A 145 -15.14 -18.96 4.46
C VAL A 145 -14.52 -19.28 5.82
N ASP A 146 -14.25 -20.56 6.09
CA ASP A 146 -13.61 -20.99 7.34
C ASP A 146 -12.19 -20.39 7.48
N GLN A 147 -11.43 -20.32 6.39
CA GLN A 147 -10.13 -19.66 6.40
C GLN A 147 -10.24 -18.15 6.69
N ILE A 148 -11.23 -17.44 6.16
CA ILE A 148 -11.47 -16.03 6.49
C ILE A 148 -11.74 -15.89 7.99
N LYS A 149 -12.58 -16.77 8.55
CA LYS A 149 -12.92 -16.79 9.98
C LYS A 149 -11.71 -17.09 10.86
N THR A 150 -10.95 -18.12 10.52
CA THR A 150 -9.85 -18.62 11.38
C THR A 150 -8.56 -17.82 11.22
N ARG A 151 -8.16 -17.47 9.98
CA ARG A 151 -6.89 -16.81 9.71
C ARG A 151 -6.98 -15.29 9.80
N LEU A 152 -8.11 -14.68 9.43
CA LEU A 152 -8.32 -13.24 9.53
C LEU A 152 -9.03 -12.86 10.84
N GLY A 153 -9.50 -13.84 11.64
CA GLY A 153 -10.12 -13.62 12.95
C GLY A 153 -11.40 -12.80 12.88
N LYS A 154 -12.20 -12.96 11.81
CA LYS A 154 -13.37 -12.11 11.54
C LYS A 154 -14.68 -12.86 11.66
N ASN A 155 -15.72 -12.14 12.09
CA ASN A 155 -17.10 -12.64 12.12
C ASN A 155 -17.68 -12.61 10.71
N THR A 156 -17.61 -13.76 10.01
CA THR A 156 -18.18 -13.92 8.66
C THR A 156 -19.65 -14.27 8.74
N ILE A 157 -20.46 -13.59 7.93
CA ILE A 157 -21.90 -13.83 7.80
C ILE A 157 -22.19 -14.16 6.32
N CYS A 158 -22.48 -15.43 6.03
CA CYS A 158 -22.79 -15.86 4.67
C CYS A 158 -24.14 -15.33 4.26
N LEU A 159 -24.17 -14.47 3.22
CA LEU A 159 -25.40 -14.00 2.58
C LEU A 159 -25.92 -14.99 1.53
N GLN A 160 -25.01 -15.79 0.96
CA GLN A 160 -25.26 -16.64 -0.17
C GLN A 160 -24.61 -17.99 -0.03
N LEU A 161 -25.21 -19.02 -0.60
CA LEU A 161 -24.60 -20.32 -0.83
C LEU A 161 -24.50 -20.61 -2.33
N PRO A 162 -23.43 -21.28 -2.79
CA PRO A 162 -23.31 -21.64 -4.20
C PRO A 162 -24.22 -22.84 -4.56
N ILE A 163 -24.87 -22.80 -5.72
CA ILE A 163 -25.60 -23.94 -6.29
C ILE A 163 -24.64 -24.66 -7.23
N GLY A 164 -24.13 -25.81 -6.77
CA GLY A 164 -23.07 -26.54 -7.46
C GLY A 164 -21.68 -25.93 -7.27
N LYS A 165 -20.70 -26.58 -7.82
CA LYS A 165 -19.30 -26.15 -7.85
C LYS A 165 -18.62 -26.62 -9.12
N GLU A 166 -17.47 -26.01 -9.46
CA GLU A 166 -16.73 -26.37 -10.65
C GLU A 166 -17.60 -26.20 -11.93
N ASP A 167 -17.57 -27.16 -12.83
CA ASP A 167 -18.39 -27.13 -14.06
C ASP A 167 -19.91 -27.14 -13.77
N ASP A 168 -20.31 -27.66 -12.61
CA ASP A 168 -21.73 -27.72 -12.19
C ASP A 168 -22.21 -26.45 -11.48
N PHE A 169 -21.38 -25.39 -11.37
CA PHE A 169 -21.78 -24.13 -10.77
C PHE A 169 -22.82 -23.40 -11.61
N GLN A 170 -24.07 -23.36 -11.13
CA GLN A 170 -25.22 -22.84 -11.87
C GLN A 170 -25.72 -21.50 -11.34
N GLY A 171 -25.53 -21.20 -10.07
CA GLY A 171 -26.13 -20.04 -9.45
C GLY A 171 -25.84 -19.94 -7.95
N ILE A 172 -26.68 -19.17 -7.27
CA ILE A 172 -26.56 -18.90 -5.83
C ILE A 172 -27.91 -19.03 -5.13
N ILE A 173 -27.89 -19.39 -3.86
CA ILE A 173 -29.02 -19.26 -2.95
C ILE A 173 -28.82 -17.96 -2.16
N ASP A 174 -29.82 -17.09 -2.17
CA ASP A 174 -29.89 -15.93 -1.29
C ASP A 174 -30.49 -16.36 0.04
N LEU A 175 -29.72 -16.27 1.12
CA LEU A 175 -30.14 -16.77 2.44
C LEU A 175 -31.09 -15.81 3.17
N LEU A 176 -31.11 -14.52 2.83
CA LEU A 176 -32.09 -13.58 3.40
C LEU A 176 -33.47 -13.77 2.76
N GLU A 177 -33.51 -13.95 1.44
CA GLU A 177 -34.74 -14.11 0.71
C GLU A 177 -35.23 -15.58 0.63
N MET A 178 -34.35 -16.53 0.95
CA MET A 178 -34.53 -17.97 0.82
C MET A 178 -35.01 -18.36 -0.59
N LYS A 179 -34.30 -17.85 -1.61
CA LYS A 179 -34.55 -18.09 -3.02
C LYS A 179 -33.29 -18.49 -3.77
N ALA A 180 -33.45 -19.27 -4.82
CA ALA A 180 -32.38 -19.65 -5.73
C ALA A 180 -32.36 -18.74 -6.96
N TYR A 181 -31.19 -18.21 -7.30
CA TYR A 181 -30.92 -17.43 -8.51
C TYR A 181 -30.04 -18.28 -9.43
N ILE A 182 -30.64 -18.71 -10.56
CA ILE A 182 -30.01 -19.61 -11.54
C ILE A 182 -29.72 -18.81 -12.81
N TYR A 183 -28.48 -18.85 -13.25
CA TYR A 183 -28.00 -18.16 -14.45
C TYR A 183 -28.10 -19.09 -15.65
N ASN A 184 -28.94 -18.74 -16.61
CA ASN A 184 -29.30 -19.60 -17.75
C ASN A 184 -28.43 -19.38 -18.98
N ASP A 185 -27.70 -18.27 -19.06
CA ASP A 185 -26.86 -17.91 -20.18
C ASP A 185 -25.41 -17.61 -19.77
N ASP A 186 -24.51 -17.61 -20.75
CA ASP A 186 -23.09 -17.35 -20.53
C ASP A 186 -22.76 -15.87 -20.24
N LYS A 187 -23.72 -14.97 -20.52
CA LYS A 187 -23.55 -13.53 -20.25
C LYS A 187 -24.03 -13.12 -18.87
N GLY A 188 -24.80 -13.99 -18.20
CA GLY A 188 -25.39 -13.71 -16.90
C GLY A 188 -26.55 -12.70 -16.95
N ASP A 189 -27.14 -12.45 -18.12
CA ASP A 189 -28.24 -11.51 -18.29
C ASP A 189 -29.61 -12.22 -18.05
N ASP A 190 -29.71 -13.53 -18.31
CA ASP A 190 -30.90 -14.33 -18.08
C ASP A 190 -30.82 -15.06 -16.73
N ILE A 191 -31.51 -14.51 -15.74
CA ILE A 191 -31.53 -15.03 -14.37
C ILE A 191 -32.93 -15.53 -14.04
N SER A 192 -33.08 -16.82 -13.74
CA SER A 192 -34.30 -17.42 -13.22
C SER A 192 -34.29 -17.44 -11.69
N ILE A 193 -35.38 -17.02 -11.09
CA ILE A 193 -35.62 -17.15 -9.65
C ILE A 193 -36.48 -18.38 -9.43
N ALA A 194 -36.00 -19.28 -8.60
CA ALA A 194 -36.62 -20.57 -8.33
C ALA A 194 -36.63 -20.87 -6.81
N GLU A 195 -37.39 -21.88 -6.46
CA GLU A 195 -37.30 -22.49 -5.14
C GLU A 195 -35.94 -23.14 -4.96
N ILE A 196 -35.47 -23.19 -3.71
CA ILE A 196 -34.19 -23.82 -3.35
C ILE A 196 -34.20 -25.29 -3.77
N PRO A 197 -33.15 -25.79 -4.45
CA PRO A 197 -33.07 -27.19 -4.82
C PRO A 197 -33.23 -28.11 -3.60
N ALA A 198 -34.04 -29.17 -3.74
CA ALA A 198 -34.42 -30.06 -2.62
C ALA A 198 -33.20 -30.70 -1.92
N ASN A 199 -32.10 -30.92 -2.65
CA ASN A 199 -30.84 -31.44 -2.10
C ASN A 199 -30.01 -30.40 -1.31
N MET A 200 -30.40 -29.14 -1.33
CA MET A 200 -29.73 -28.03 -0.60
C MET A 200 -30.68 -27.37 0.42
N ALA A 201 -31.90 -27.83 0.55
CA ALA A 201 -32.91 -27.23 1.43
C ALA A 201 -32.45 -27.25 2.90
N ASP A 202 -31.94 -28.40 3.38
CA ASP A 202 -31.49 -28.56 4.76
C ASP A 202 -30.26 -27.67 5.05
N ASP A 203 -29.32 -27.61 4.11
CA ASP A 203 -28.15 -26.74 4.25
C ASP A 203 -28.55 -25.26 4.22
N ALA A 204 -29.45 -24.88 3.34
CA ALA A 204 -29.94 -23.51 3.24
C ALA A 204 -30.64 -23.06 4.52
N GLU A 205 -31.47 -23.94 5.12
CA GLU A 205 -32.14 -23.65 6.39
C GLU A 205 -31.15 -23.52 7.56
N LEU A 206 -30.16 -24.40 7.59
CA LEU A 206 -29.07 -24.34 8.60
C LEU A 206 -28.31 -23.01 8.53
N TYR A 207 -27.86 -22.63 7.33
CA TYR A 207 -27.12 -21.40 7.12
C TYR A 207 -27.98 -20.15 7.26
N HIS A 208 -29.27 -20.21 6.93
CA HIS A 208 -30.23 -19.14 7.21
C HIS A 208 -30.36 -18.91 8.72
N THR A 209 -30.52 -19.97 9.52
CA THR A 209 -30.60 -19.88 10.98
C THR A 209 -29.30 -19.30 11.54
N GLU A 210 -28.15 -19.77 11.11
CA GLU A 210 -26.83 -19.21 11.51
C GLU A 210 -26.70 -17.71 11.13
N LEU A 211 -27.19 -17.34 9.95
CA LEU A 211 -27.18 -15.95 9.49
C LEU A 211 -28.04 -15.07 10.41
N VAL A 212 -29.28 -15.47 10.69
CA VAL A 212 -30.20 -14.72 11.58
C VAL A 212 -29.62 -14.59 12.98
N GLU A 213 -29.11 -15.67 13.58
CA GLU A 213 -28.47 -15.64 14.89
C GLU A 213 -27.30 -14.67 14.95
N LYS A 214 -26.39 -14.75 13.99
CA LYS A 214 -25.22 -13.86 13.92
C LYS A 214 -25.59 -12.39 13.69
N ILE A 215 -26.64 -12.12 12.94
CA ILE A 215 -27.11 -10.74 12.76
C ILE A 215 -27.75 -10.22 14.05
N CYS A 216 -28.56 -11.04 14.72
CA CYS A 216 -29.15 -10.68 16.00
C CYS A 216 -28.08 -10.37 17.07
N GLU A 217 -26.93 -11.06 17.08
CA GLU A 217 -25.80 -10.77 17.95
C GLU A 217 -25.20 -9.36 17.76
N LEU A 218 -25.49 -8.69 16.63
CA LEU A 218 -25.02 -7.34 16.34
C LEU A 218 -25.92 -6.25 16.92
N ASP A 219 -27.16 -6.59 17.35
CA ASP A 219 -28.16 -5.64 17.85
C ASP A 219 -28.95 -6.23 19.01
N ASP A 220 -28.83 -5.63 20.17
CA ASP A 220 -29.42 -6.13 21.43
C ASP A 220 -30.95 -6.23 21.37
N ASP A 221 -31.62 -5.32 20.65
CA ASP A 221 -33.09 -5.29 20.55
C ASP A 221 -33.56 -6.46 19.66
N LEU A 222 -32.90 -6.70 18.54
CA LEU A 222 -33.18 -7.85 17.66
C LEU A 222 -32.88 -9.18 18.35
N MET A 223 -31.83 -9.23 19.17
CA MET A 223 -31.51 -10.43 19.93
C MET A 223 -32.63 -10.77 20.93
N MET A 224 -33.21 -9.75 21.59
CA MET A 224 -34.34 -9.97 22.49
C MET A 224 -35.58 -10.47 21.76
N GLU A 225 -35.96 -9.87 20.63
CA GLU A 225 -37.07 -10.34 19.80
C GLU A 225 -36.88 -11.82 19.35
N TYR A 226 -35.68 -12.15 18.89
CA TYR A 226 -35.36 -13.51 18.48
C TYR A 226 -35.44 -14.51 19.62
N LEU A 227 -34.97 -14.17 20.83
CA LEU A 227 -35.04 -15.02 22.02
C LEU A 227 -36.47 -15.19 22.54
N GLU A 228 -37.37 -14.24 22.30
CA GLU A 228 -38.81 -14.34 22.60
C GLU A 228 -39.55 -15.25 21.59
N GLY A 229 -38.87 -15.70 20.52
CA GLY A 229 -39.40 -16.58 19.50
C GLY A 229 -40.11 -15.85 18.35
N GLU A 230 -39.91 -14.54 18.22
CA GLU A 230 -40.32 -13.76 17.05
C GLU A 230 -39.19 -13.73 16.02
N GLU A 231 -39.50 -14.06 14.78
CA GLU A 231 -38.54 -13.98 13.68
C GLU A 231 -38.43 -12.53 13.20
N PRO A 232 -37.22 -11.91 13.25
CA PRO A 232 -37.05 -10.52 12.80
C PRO A 232 -37.36 -10.35 11.32
N SER A 233 -37.88 -9.17 10.95
CA SER A 233 -38.14 -8.88 9.54
C SER A 233 -36.84 -8.78 8.71
N ILE A 234 -36.91 -9.08 7.42
CA ILE A 234 -35.73 -8.98 6.52
C ILE A 234 -35.15 -7.55 6.53
N GLU A 235 -36.01 -6.53 6.60
CA GLU A 235 -35.57 -5.13 6.67
C GLU A 235 -34.79 -4.85 7.94
N ALA A 236 -35.22 -5.37 9.11
CA ALA A 236 -34.55 -5.22 10.37
C ALA A 236 -33.18 -5.95 10.36
N LEU A 237 -33.14 -7.17 9.83
CA LEU A 237 -31.88 -7.93 9.63
C LEU A 237 -30.90 -7.19 8.71
N LYS A 238 -31.37 -6.64 7.59
CA LYS A 238 -30.55 -5.84 6.67
C LYS A 238 -29.99 -4.60 7.35
N ALA A 239 -30.80 -3.89 8.14
CA ALA A 239 -30.36 -2.68 8.86
C ALA A 239 -29.28 -3.00 9.92
N ALA A 240 -29.48 -4.07 10.70
CA ALA A 240 -28.52 -4.51 11.71
C ALA A 240 -27.20 -4.98 11.07
N LEU A 241 -27.26 -5.77 9.99
CA LEU A 241 -26.07 -6.22 9.29
C LEU A 241 -25.31 -5.04 8.67
N ARG A 242 -26.01 -4.06 8.04
CA ARG A 242 -25.38 -2.85 7.53
C ARG A 242 -24.62 -2.11 8.64
N LYS A 243 -25.28 -1.88 9.79
CA LYS A 243 -24.64 -1.24 10.94
C LYS A 243 -23.40 -2.01 11.41
N GLY A 244 -23.52 -3.34 11.59
CA GLY A 244 -22.40 -4.19 11.98
C GLY A 244 -21.25 -4.19 10.97
N THR A 245 -21.54 -4.12 9.67
CA THR A 245 -20.54 -4.00 8.61
C THR A 245 -19.83 -2.65 8.67
N CYS A 246 -20.56 -1.55 8.78
CA CYS A 246 -20.01 -0.19 8.91
C CYS A 246 -19.12 -0.04 10.15
N GLU A 247 -19.45 -0.72 11.26
CA GLU A 247 -18.66 -0.77 12.49
C GLU A 247 -17.51 -1.80 12.46
N CYS A 248 -17.25 -2.44 11.33
CA CYS A 248 -16.25 -3.52 11.16
C CYS A 248 -16.44 -4.74 12.08
N LYS A 249 -17.65 -4.98 12.60
CA LYS A 249 -17.99 -6.11 13.47
C LYS A 249 -18.42 -7.35 12.71
N ALA A 250 -18.90 -7.19 11.47
CA ALA A 250 -19.36 -8.26 10.61
C ALA A 250 -18.77 -8.15 9.20
N ILE A 251 -18.56 -9.29 8.57
CA ILE A 251 -18.10 -9.41 7.19
C ILE A 251 -19.15 -10.18 6.38
N PRO A 252 -20.01 -9.50 5.62
CA PRO A 252 -20.93 -10.15 4.68
C PRO A 252 -20.16 -10.94 3.63
N VAL A 253 -20.57 -12.17 3.34
CA VAL A 253 -19.91 -13.04 2.37
C VAL A 253 -20.86 -13.38 1.23
N CYS A 254 -20.43 -13.04 0.01
CA CYS A 254 -21.08 -13.41 -1.24
C CYS A 254 -20.22 -14.41 -2.02
N CYS A 255 -20.79 -15.07 -3.00
CA CYS A 255 -20.06 -15.99 -3.85
C CYS A 255 -20.46 -15.87 -5.32
N GLY A 256 -19.57 -16.36 -6.22
CA GLY A 256 -19.82 -16.35 -7.64
C GLY A 256 -18.65 -16.75 -8.50
N SER A 257 -18.79 -16.56 -9.79
CA SER A 257 -17.73 -16.65 -10.78
C SER A 257 -17.78 -15.44 -11.70
N ALA A 258 -16.84 -14.51 -11.50
CA ALA A 258 -16.72 -13.35 -12.39
C ALA A 258 -16.42 -13.79 -13.83
N TYR A 259 -15.64 -14.84 -14.03
CA TYR A 259 -15.30 -15.36 -15.36
C TYR A 259 -16.53 -15.92 -16.09
N LYS A 260 -17.40 -16.64 -15.39
CA LYS A 260 -18.65 -17.22 -15.91
C LYS A 260 -19.85 -16.25 -15.81
N ASN A 261 -19.63 -15.01 -15.42
CA ASN A 261 -20.66 -13.97 -15.30
C ASN A 261 -21.80 -14.33 -14.34
N LYS A 262 -21.51 -14.99 -13.23
CA LYS A 262 -22.51 -15.45 -12.25
C LYS A 262 -22.26 -14.85 -10.86
N GLY A 263 -23.28 -14.30 -10.23
CA GLY A 263 -23.24 -13.74 -8.86
C GLY A 263 -22.85 -12.27 -8.78
N VAL A 264 -22.50 -11.58 -9.88
CA VAL A 264 -22.00 -10.21 -9.86
C VAL A 264 -23.08 -9.18 -9.56
N GLN A 265 -24.28 -9.33 -10.14
CA GLN A 265 -25.42 -8.44 -9.90
C GLN A 265 -25.85 -8.48 -8.43
N LYS A 266 -25.92 -9.67 -7.84
CA LYS A 266 -26.23 -9.85 -6.41
C LYS A 266 -25.12 -9.32 -5.49
N LEU A 267 -23.87 -9.32 -5.94
CA LEU A 267 -22.79 -8.61 -5.23
C LEU A 267 -23.00 -7.09 -5.26
N LEU A 268 -23.41 -6.52 -6.41
CA LEU A 268 -23.73 -5.09 -6.50
C LEU A 268 -24.87 -4.69 -5.58
N ASP A 269 -25.94 -5.50 -5.52
CA ASP A 269 -27.03 -5.30 -4.58
C ASP A 269 -26.53 -5.33 -3.13
N ALA A 270 -25.72 -6.32 -2.77
CA ALA A 270 -25.13 -6.43 -1.43
C ALA A 270 -24.21 -5.25 -1.08
N VAL A 271 -23.47 -4.71 -2.05
CA VAL A 271 -22.67 -3.48 -1.85
C VAL A 271 -23.58 -2.30 -1.49
N LEU A 272 -24.69 -2.09 -2.20
CA LEU A 272 -25.61 -1.00 -1.89
C LEU A 272 -26.33 -1.20 -0.54
N GLU A 273 -26.66 -2.44 -0.19
CA GLU A 273 -27.40 -2.75 1.03
C GLU A 273 -26.53 -2.71 2.29
N PHE A 274 -25.27 -3.17 2.22
CA PHE A 274 -24.46 -3.44 3.43
C PHE A 274 -23.19 -2.59 3.54
N MET A 275 -22.69 -2.00 2.45
CA MET A 275 -21.49 -1.16 2.52
C MET A 275 -21.86 0.29 2.86
N PRO A 276 -20.98 1.03 3.57
CA PRO A 276 -21.26 2.40 3.95
C PRO A 276 -21.28 3.36 2.75
N ALA A 277 -22.15 4.34 2.83
CA ALA A 277 -22.04 5.58 2.06
C ALA A 277 -21.11 6.58 2.78
N PRO A 278 -20.62 7.63 2.11
CA PRO A 278 -19.81 8.67 2.78
C PRO A 278 -20.45 9.30 4.01
N THR A 279 -21.78 9.31 4.05
CA THR A 279 -22.58 9.83 5.19
C THR A 279 -22.69 8.87 6.37
N ASP A 280 -22.39 7.60 6.18
CA ASP A 280 -22.42 6.58 7.24
C ASP A 280 -21.08 6.47 7.98
N ILE A 281 -20.02 7.04 7.41
CA ILE A 281 -18.68 7.00 7.98
C ILE A 281 -18.56 8.10 9.05
N ALA A 282 -17.84 7.77 10.11
CA ALA A 282 -17.51 8.75 11.14
C ALA A 282 -16.82 9.98 10.50
N ALA A 283 -17.11 11.15 11.08
CA ALA A 283 -16.53 12.40 10.64
C ALA A 283 -14.99 12.32 10.64
N ILE A 284 -14.36 12.93 9.62
CA ILE A 284 -12.90 12.90 9.49
C ILE A 284 -12.28 13.94 10.41
N GLU A 285 -11.29 13.50 11.17
CA GLU A 285 -10.47 14.32 12.03
C GLU A 285 -9.31 14.94 11.22
N GLY A 286 -8.99 16.16 11.56
CA GLY A 286 -7.86 16.90 11.03
C GLY A 286 -7.40 17.94 12.05
N VAL A 287 -6.39 18.71 11.69
CA VAL A 287 -5.88 19.80 12.52
C VAL A 287 -5.92 21.10 11.75
N ASP A 288 -6.26 22.20 12.42
CA ASP A 288 -6.14 23.53 11.82
C ASP A 288 -4.68 24.00 11.79
N MET A 289 -4.41 25.16 11.21
CA MET A 289 -3.05 25.73 11.14
C MET A 289 -2.47 26.12 12.52
N ALA A 290 -3.29 26.11 13.57
CA ALA A 290 -2.87 26.37 14.94
C ALA A 290 -2.65 25.06 15.74
N GLY A 291 -2.95 23.90 15.14
CA GLY A 291 -2.81 22.57 15.76
C GLY A 291 -4.02 22.15 16.59
N ASN A 292 -5.17 22.83 16.45
CA ASN A 292 -6.42 22.41 17.11
C ASN A 292 -7.10 21.33 16.26
N GLU A 293 -7.71 20.36 16.93
CA GLU A 293 -8.51 19.33 16.28
C GLU A 293 -9.76 19.94 15.61
N VAL A 294 -9.98 19.55 14.37
CA VAL A 294 -11.12 19.94 13.54
C VAL A 294 -11.77 18.71 12.98
N VAL A 295 -13.08 18.63 13.10
CA VAL A 295 -13.87 17.51 12.57
C VAL A 295 -14.58 17.96 11.30
N LYS A 296 -14.56 17.13 10.25
CA LYS A 296 -15.23 17.35 8.98
C LYS A 296 -16.26 16.26 8.71
N HIS A 297 -17.49 16.69 8.39
CA HIS A 297 -18.58 15.77 8.03
C HIS A 297 -18.75 15.73 6.51
N SER A 298 -19.23 14.61 6.00
CA SER A 298 -19.56 14.47 4.59
C SER A 298 -20.84 15.24 4.27
N SER A 299 -20.70 16.55 4.05
CA SER A 299 -21.78 17.47 3.73
C SER A 299 -21.34 18.49 2.70
N ASP A 300 -22.18 18.76 1.71
CA ASP A 300 -21.93 19.76 0.66
C ASP A 300 -21.95 21.21 1.21
N GLU A 301 -22.56 21.43 2.36
CA GLU A 301 -22.70 22.75 2.99
C GLU A 301 -21.49 23.14 3.83
N GLU A 302 -20.62 22.18 4.19
CA GLU A 302 -19.40 22.46 4.91
C GLU A 302 -18.32 23.09 4.01
N PRO A 303 -17.32 23.78 4.59
CA PRO A 303 -16.16 24.26 3.84
C PRO A 303 -15.43 23.10 3.16
N PHE A 304 -15.00 23.33 1.91
CA PHE A 304 -14.31 22.32 1.12
C PHE A 304 -13.04 21.80 1.79
N ALA A 305 -12.92 20.49 1.86
CA ALA A 305 -11.69 19.78 2.24
C ALA A 305 -11.58 18.46 1.47
N ALA A 306 -10.41 18.20 0.92
CA ALA A 306 -10.12 17.00 0.13
C ALA A 306 -8.68 16.55 0.34
N LEU A 307 -8.42 15.27 0.13
CA LEU A 307 -7.10 14.65 0.20
C LEU A 307 -6.65 14.23 -1.20
N ALA A 308 -5.49 14.70 -1.63
CA ALA A 308 -4.83 14.23 -2.84
C ALA A 308 -4.14 12.90 -2.55
N PHE A 309 -4.67 11.79 -3.07
CA PHE A 309 -4.18 10.46 -2.74
C PHE A 309 -3.34 9.80 -3.84
N LYS A 310 -3.39 10.32 -5.07
CA LYS A 310 -2.60 9.81 -6.19
C LYS A 310 -2.24 10.92 -7.16
N ILE A 311 -0.99 10.94 -7.60
CA ILE A 311 -0.52 11.77 -8.70
C ILE A 311 -0.23 10.87 -9.89
N MET A 312 -0.57 11.33 -11.09
CA MET A 312 -0.26 10.66 -12.35
C MET A 312 0.22 11.70 -13.36
N THR A 313 1.22 11.36 -14.13
CA THR A 313 1.69 12.20 -15.23
C THR A 313 1.10 11.71 -16.55
N ASP A 314 0.36 12.57 -17.19
CA ASP A 314 -0.25 12.28 -18.50
C ASP A 314 0.50 13.03 -19.61
N PRO A 315 0.82 12.37 -20.74
CA PRO A 315 1.58 12.97 -21.82
C PRO A 315 0.91 14.18 -22.47
N PHE A 316 -0.43 14.28 -22.40
CA PHE A 316 -1.22 15.30 -23.09
C PHE A 316 -1.66 16.45 -22.19
N VAL A 317 -1.99 16.16 -20.94
CA VAL A 317 -2.53 17.16 -20.02
C VAL A 317 -1.59 17.49 -18.86
N GLY A 318 -0.48 16.78 -18.75
CA GLY A 318 0.52 16.97 -17.71
C GLY A 318 0.10 16.29 -16.39
N LYS A 319 0.30 16.98 -15.27
CA LYS A 319 0.04 16.46 -13.94
C LYS A 319 -1.46 16.35 -13.65
N LEU A 320 -1.91 15.15 -13.33
CA LEU A 320 -3.24 14.79 -12.83
C LEU A 320 -3.13 14.50 -11.34
N ALA A 321 -3.88 15.19 -10.50
CA ALA A 321 -3.99 14.88 -9.08
C ALA A 321 -5.37 14.29 -8.79
N PHE A 322 -5.40 13.04 -8.37
CA PHE A 322 -6.60 12.37 -7.89
C PHE A 322 -6.85 12.75 -6.44
N PHE A 323 -8.06 13.14 -6.13
CA PHE A 323 -8.44 13.57 -4.79
C PHE A 323 -9.81 13.04 -4.38
N ARG A 324 -9.97 12.80 -3.09
CA ARG A 324 -11.22 12.49 -2.44
C ARG A 324 -11.75 13.73 -1.73
N VAL A 325 -12.99 14.11 -2.03
CA VAL A 325 -13.68 15.20 -1.31
C VAL A 325 -14.28 14.64 -0.03
N TYR A 326 -13.90 15.17 1.12
CA TYR A 326 -14.43 14.78 2.42
C TYR A 326 -15.55 15.72 2.90
N SER A 327 -15.46 16.99 2.60
CA SER A 327 -16.49 17.98 2.93
C SER A 327 -16.57 19.07 1.86
N GLY A 328 -17.74 19.67 1.74
CA GLY A 328 -17.98 20.79 0.85
C GLY A 328 -18.00 20.43 -0.61
N THR A 329 -17.96 21.45 -1.44
CA THR A 329 -17.99 21.33 -2.90
C THR A 329 -16.96 22.25 -3.53
N ILE A 330 -16.49 21.90 -4.75
CA ILE A 330 -15.59 22.76 -5.51
C ILE A 330 -15.96 22.77 -6.99
N ASN A 331 -15.83 23.95 -7.62
CA ASN A 331 -16.06 24.15 -9.04
C ASN A 331 -14.73 24.16 -9.81
N SER A 332 -14.78 23.74 -11.05
CA SER A 332 -13.68 23.90 -12.00
C SER A 332 -13.29 25.39 -12.11
N GLY A 333 -11.99 25.67 -12.15
CA GLY A 333 -11.46 27.04 -12.21
C GLY A 333 -11.28 27.75 -10.86
N SER A 334 -11.74 27.17 -9.75
CA SER A 334 -11.64 27.73 -8.39
C SER A 334 -10.20 27.77 -7.88
N TYR A 335 -10.00 28.54 -6.81
CA TYR A 335 -8.76 28.53 -6.04
C TYR A 335 -8.94 27.73 -4.74
N VAL A 336 -7.89 27.04 -4.34
CA VAL A 336 -7.81 26.26 -3.10
C VAL A 336 -6.48 26.52 -2.40
N LEU A 337 -6.45 26.24 -1.11
CA LEU A 337 -5.23 26.18 -0.32
C LEU A 337 -4.75 24.73 -0.26
N ASN A 338 -3.52 24.49 -0.68
CA ASN A 338 -2.78 23.31 -0.26
C ASN A 338 -2.30 23.56 1.17
N ALA A 339 -3.03 23.02 2.15
CA ALA A 339 -2.77 23.30 3.56
C ALA A 339 -1.44 22.68 4.03
N THR A 340 -1.09 21.51 3.53
CA THR A 340 0.17 20.82 3.85
C THR A 340 1.40 21.67 3.49
N LYS A 341 1.35 22.38 2.36
CA LYS A 341 2.46 23.21 1.87
C LYS A 341 2.26 24.70 2.10
N GLY A 342 1.11 25.11 2.61
CA GLY A 342 0.77 26.53 2.83
C GLY A 342 0.73 27.34 1.53
N LYS A 343 0.36 26.74 0.39
CA LYS A 343 0.38 27.38 -0.94
C LYS A 343 -1.00 27.39 -1.56
N LYS A 344 -1.36 28.54 -2.14
CA LYS A 344 -2.59 28.68 -2.93
C LYS A 344 -2.37 28.15 -4.34
N GLU A 345 -3.28 27.30 -4.80
CA GLU A 345 -3.27 26.71 -6.13
C GLU A 345 -4.61 26.92 -6.84
N ARG A 346 -4.59 26.85 -8.15
CA ARG A 346 -5.80 26.92 -8.97
C ARG A 346 -6.16 25.53 -9.45
N VAL A 347 -7.39 25.13 -9.20
CA VAL A 347 -8.00 23.97 -9.83
C VAL A 347 -8.32 24.34 -11.28
N GLY A 348 -7.65 23.75 -12.24
CA GLY A 348 -7.92 24.02 -13.66
C GLY A 348 -9.23 23.36 -14.08
N ARG A 349 -9.16 22.17 -14.66
CA ARG A 349 -10.31 21.33 -15.00
C ARG A 349 -10.44 20.19 -13.99
N ILE A 350 -11.66 19.83 -13.68
CA ILE A 350 -11.99 18.65 -12.88
C ILE A 350 -12.45 17.56 -13.84
N LEU A 351 -11.96 16.36 -13.63
CA LEU A 351 -12.20 15.23 -14.50
C LEU A 351 -12.75 14.04 -13.69
N GLN A 352 -13.79 13.43 -14.21
CA GLN A 352 -14.16 12.08 -13.84
C GLN A 352 -13.34 11.10 -14.68
N MET A 353 -12.73 10.14 -14.00
CA MET A 353 -11.88 9.15 -14.66
C MET A 353 -12.61 7.82 -14.83
N HIS A 354 -12.47 7.22 -15.99
CA HIS A 354 -12.86 5.85 -16.27
C HIS A 354 -11.62 5.13 -16.81
N ALA A 355 -10.78 4.64 -15.89
CA ALA A 355 -9.40 4.22 -16.18
C ALA A 355 -8.60 5.33 -16.90
N ASN A 356 -8.34 5.23 -18.21
CA ASN A 356 -7.65 6.25 -19.00
C ASN A 356 -8.57 7.22 -19.76
N LYS A 357 -9.90 6.97 -19.76
CA LYS A 357 -10.87 7.89 -20.36
C LYS A 357 -11.25 9.00 -19.39
N ARG A 358 -11.58 10.17 -19.92
CA ARG A 358 -11.81 11.39 -19.13
C ARG A 358 -13.13 12.02 -19.53
N GLU A 359 -13.88 12.46 -18.53
CA GLU A 359 -15.07 13.27 -18.68
C GLU A 359 -14.90 14.54 -17.85
N GLU A 360 -15.17 15.72 -18.43
CA GLU A 360 -15.04 16.99 -17.70
C GLU A 360 -16.23 17.20 -16.78
N LEU A 361 -15.95 17.59 -15.54
CA LEU A 361 -16.95 17.95 -14.55
C LEU A 361 -16.85 19.44 -14.21
N ASP A 362 -18.00 20.10 -14.14
CA ASP A 362 -18.06 21.49 -13.69
C ASP A 362 -17.88 21.62 -12.17
N LYS A 363 -18.37 20.63 -11.41
CA LYS A 363 -18.40 20.64 -9.96
C LYS A 363 -18.30 19.22 -9.39
N VAL A 364 -17.70 19.09 -8.20
CA VAL A 364 -17.69 17.87 -7.40
C VAL A 364 -18.20 18.15 -5.99
N TYR A 365 -18.69 17.10 -5.35
CA TYR A 365 -19.43 17.12 -4.09
C TYR A 365 -18.74 16.29 -3.02
N ALA A 366 -19.17 16.44 -1.76
CA ALA A 366 -18.70 15.62 -0.66
C ALA A 366 -18.90 14.11 -0.96
N GLY A 367 -17.86 13.31 -0.73
CA GLY A 367 -17.84 11.89 -1.06
C GLY A 367 -17.31 11.55 -2.45
N ASP A 368 -17.17 12.53 -3.35
CA ASP A 368 -16.67 12.28 -4.71
C ASP A 368 -15.18 11.96 -4.76
N ILE A 369 -14.84 11.13 -5.74
CA ILE A 369 -13.47 10.90 -6.18
C ILE A 369 -13.33 11.46 -7.59
N ALA A 370 -12.40 12.38 -7.78
CA ALA A 370 -12.15 13.02 -9.07
C ALA A 370 -10.66 13.26 -9.29
N ALA A 371 -10.29 13.64 -10.50
CA ALA A 371 -8.95 14.11 -10.82
C ALA A 371 -8.99 15.59 -11.23
N ALA A 372 -7.95 16.33 -10.89
CA ALA A 372 -7.82 17.72 -11.32
C ALA A 372 -6.53 17.95 -12.07
N ILE A 373 -6.63 18.84 -13.08
CA ILE A 373 -5.50 19.41 -13.79
C ILE A 373 -5.26 20.83 -13.26
N GLY A 374 -4.01 21.25 -13.22
CA GLY A 374 -3.64 22.62 -12.87
C GLY A 374 -2.89 22.74 -11.55
N PHE A 375 -2.88 21.72 -10.73
CA PHE A 375 -2.04 21.68 -9.54
C PHE A 375 -0.56 21.53 -9.91
N LYS A 376 0.26 22.45 -9.41
CA LYS A 376 1.71 22.47 -9.66
C LYS A 376 2.50 21.89 -8.50
N MET A 377 2.06 22.19 -7.28
CA MET A 377 2.78 21.87 -6.05
C MET A 377 2.20 20.67 -5.30
N THR A 378 0.92 20.38 -5.53
CA THR A 378 0.22 19.27 -4.82
C THR A 378 0.87 17.94 -5.11
N SER A 379 1.17 17.17 -4.05
CA SER A 379 1.75 15.83 -4.08
C SER A 379 0.78 14.84 -3.44
N THR A 380 1.08 13.54 -3.56
CA THR A 380 0.34 12.49 -2.85
C THR A 380 0.42 12.71 -1.33
N GLY A 381 -0.73 12.66 -0.65
CA GLY A 381 -0.86 12.94 0.79
C GLY A 381 -1.16 14.39 1.15
N ASP A 382 -1.12 15.32 0.20
CA ASP A 382 -1.43 16.72 0.50
C ASP A 382 -2.94 16.94 0.70
N THR A 383 -3.28 17.78 1.68
CA THR A 383 -4.64 18.27 1.89
C THR A 383 -4.88 19.54 1.08
N ILE A 384 -5.96 19.57 0.32
CA ILE A 384 -6.46 20.74 -0.39
C ILE A 384 -7.79 21.16 0.21
N CYS A 385 -7.93 22.44 0.56
CA CYS A 385 -9.10 22.93 1.29
C CYS A 385 -9.48 24.36 0.93
N ASP A 386 -10.58 24.82 1.51
CA ASP A 386 -11.00 26.22 1.47
C ASP A 386 -9.95 27.11 2.14
N GLU A 387 -9.67 28.27 1.51
CA GLU A 387 -8.64 29.21 1.99
C GLU A 387 -8.99 29.86 3.32
N GLN A 388 -10.30 30.02 3.61
CA GLN A 388 -10.78 30.68 4.84
C GLN A 388 -10.91 29.72 6.02
N HIS A 389 -10.99 28.41 5.72
CA HIS A 389 -11.16 27.34 6.72
C HIS A 389 -10.07 26.27 6.53
N PRO A 390 -8.79 26.63 6.75
CA PRO A 390 -7.69 25.72 6.50
C PRO A 390 -7.72 24.55 7.49
N VAL A 391 -7.55 23.35 6.96
CA VAL A 391 -7.44 22.09 7.71
C VAL A 391 -6.39 21.22 7.07
N ILE A 392 -5.62 20.50 7.86
CA ILE A 392 -4.73 19.43 7.45
C ILE A 392 -5.37 18.13 7.92
N LEU A 393 -5.77 17.29 6.97
CA LEU A 393 -6.20 15.93 7.22
C LEU A 393 -4.97 15.07 7.54
N GLU A 394 -5.19 13.93 8.18
CA GLU A 394 -4.11 13.01 8.52
C GLU A 394 -3.23 12.68 7.31
N SER A 395 -1.92 12.79 7.48
CA SER A 395 -0.93 12.52 6.43
C SER A 395 -0.77 11.03 6.19
N MET A 396 -0.37 10.67 4.95
CA MET A 396 0.03 9.31 4.61
C MET A 396 1.52 9.14 4.91
N GLU A 397 1.88 8.08 5.59
CA GLU A 397 3.26 7.65 5.76
C GLU A 397 3.58 6.57 4.73
N PHE A 398 4.74 6.67 4.10
CA PHE A 398 5.17 5.72 3.07
C PHE A 398 6.44 5.01 3.51
N PRO A 399 6.54 3.69 3.27
CA PRO A 399 7.73 2.94 3.60
C PRO A 399 8.93 3.39 2.77
N GLU A 400 10.12 3.31 3.35
CA GLU A 400 11.36 3.58 2.65
C GLU A 400 11.69 2.46 1.65
N PRO A 401 12.23 2.82 0.46
CA PRO A 401 12.66 1.83 -0.52
C PRO A 401 13.77 0.94 0.02
N VAL A 402 13.79 -0.33 -0.37
CA VAL A 402 14.73 -1.33 0.14
C VAL A 402 15.71 -1.88 -0.89
N ILE A 403 15.41 -1.73 -2.18
CA ILE A 403 16.26 -2.21 -3.29
C ILE A 403 16.76 -1.01 -4.08
N GLU A 404 18.01 -1.06 -4.50
CA GLU A 404 18.64 -0.05 -5.34
C GLU A 404 19.20 -0.66 -6.62
N LEU A 405 19.09 0.09 -7.73
CA LEU A 405 19.66 -0.20 -9.04
C LEU A 405 20.45 0.99 -9.54
N ALA A 406 21.62 0.74 -10.13
CA ALA A 406 22.30 1.77 -10.91
C ALA A 406 21.70 1.82 -12.31
N ILE A 407 21.38 3.01 -12.80
CA ILE A 407 20.83 3.24 -14.14
C ILE A 407 21.64 4.30 -14.87
N GLU A 408 22.01 4.01 -16.10
CA GLU A 408 22.78 4.91 -16.95
C GLU A 408 22.13 5.04 -18.33
N PRO A 409 21.95 6.27 -18.85
CA PRO A 409 21.41 6.44 -20.19
C PRO A 409 22.42 5.96 -21.22
N LYS A 410 21.97 5.27 -22.27
CA LYS A 410 22.86 4.79 -23.35
C LYS A 410 23.52 5.93 -24.12
N THR A 411 22.96 7.13 -24.09
CA THR A 411 23.48 8.31 -24.80
C THR A 411 23.60 9.53 -23.88
N LYS A 412 24.61 10.38 -24.10
CA LYS A 412 24.77 11.63 -23.35
C LYS A 412 23.56 12.56 -23.48
N ALA A 413 22.90 12.57 -24.63
CA ALA A 413 21.67 13.35 -24.86
C ALA A 413 20.48 12.85 -24.04
N GLY A 414 20.51 11.56 -23.65
CA GLY A 414 19.48 10.94 -22.79
C GLY A 414 19.56 11.33 -21.32
N GLN A 415 20.70 11.86 -20.85
CA GLN A 415 20.90 12.13 -19.42
C GLN A 415 19.95 13.17 -18.85
N GLY A 416 19.73 14.29 -19.55
CA GLY A 416 18.76 15.31 -19.14
C GLY A 416 17.32 14.79 -19.16
N LYS A 417 16.95 14.07 -20.21
CA LYS A 417 15.63 13.45 -20.34
C LYS A 417 15.37 12.39 -19.26
N MET A 418 16.41 11.62 -18.92
CA MET A 418 16.31 10.61 -17.84
C MET A 418 16.04 11.28 -16.51
N GLY A 419 16.75 12.35 -16.16
CA GLY A 419 16.53 13.08 -14.92
C GLY A 419 15.10 13.65 -14.82
N GLU A 420 14.58 14.26 -15.90
CA GLU A 420 13.19 14.74 -15.95
C GLU A 420 12.16 13.61 -15.83
N ALA A 421 12.41 12.49 -16.49
CA ALA A 421 11.53 11.32 -16.43
C ALA A 421 11.51 10.70 -15.03
N LEU A 422 12.68 10.51 -14.41
CA LEU A 422 12.82 9.98 -13.04
C LEU A 422 12.16 10.91 -12.02
N ALA A 423 12.28 12.23 -12.17
CA ALA A 423 11.61 13.19 -11.30
C ALA A 423 10.08 13.07 -11.38
N LYS A 424 9.52 12.91 -12.60
CA LYS A 424 8.08 12.69 -12.78
C LYS A 424 7.61 11.37 -12.17
N LEU A 425 8.37 10.29 -12.35
CA LEU A 425 8.06 9.00 -11.76
C LEU A 425 8.10 9.05 -10.22
N ALA A 426 9.05 9.79 -9.65
CA ALA A 426 9.13 10.02 -8.20
C ALA A 426 7.99 10.91 -7.65
N GLU A 427 7.40 11.80 -8.48
CA GLU A 427 6.18 12.53 -8.10
C GLU A 427 4.94 11.61 -8.08
N GLU A 428 4.89 10.60 -8.94
CA GLU A 428 3.79 9.64 -9.00
C GLU A 428 3.83 8.62 -7.87
N ASP A 429 5.01 8.13 -7.56
CA ASP A 429 5.23 7.08 -6.58
C ASP A 429 6.15 7.56 -5.44
N PRO A 430 5.60 7.80 -4.26
CA PRO A 430 6.37 8.29 -3.11
C PRO A 430 7.38 7.26 -2.56
N THR A 431 7.27 5.97 -2.94
CA THR A 431 8.25 4.92 -2.57
C THR A 431 9.34 4.73 -3.60
N PHE A 432 9.26 5.42 -4.74
CA PHE A 432 10.31 5.46 -5.72
C PHE A 432 11.21 6.68 -5.48
N ARG A 433 12.50 6.47 -5.41
CA ARG A 433 13.50 7.54 -5.27
C ARG A 433 14.54 7.42 -6.37
N ALA A 434 15.03 8.57 -6.81
CA ALA A 434 16.16 8.66 -7.71
C ALA A 434 17.14 9.73 -7.21
N HIS A 435 18.41 9.38 -7.12
CA HIS A 435 19.48 10.31 -6.74
C HIS A 435 20.75 10.03 -7.52
N THR A 436 21.63 11.00 -7.56
CA THR A 436 22.97 10.82 -8.14
C THR A 436 23.96 10.56 -7.03
N ASP A 437 24.66 9.44 -7.11
CA ASP A 437 25.79 9.15 -6.24
C ASP A 437 26.93 10.12 -6.60
N HIS A 438 27.30 10.98 -5.67
CA HIS A 438 28.32 12.00 -5.88
C HIS A 438 29.75 11.44 -6.04
N GLU A 439 30.01 10.24 -5.55
CA GLU A 439 31.33 9.60 -5.66
C GLU A 439 31.49 8.91 -7.01
N THR A 440 30.49 8.18 -7.45
CA THR A 440 30.53 7.41 -8.70
C THR A 440 29.98 8.16 -9.91
N GLY A 441 29.21 9.24 -9.65
CA GLY A 441 28.48 9.97 -10.68
C GLY A 441 27.31 9.18 -11.28
N GLN A 442 27.01 7.99 -10.77
CA GLN A 442 25.92 7.14 -11.24
C GLN A 442 24.58 7.63 -10.73
N THR A 443 23.56 7.49 -11.55
CA THR A 443 22.19 7.67 -11.10
C THR A 443 21.72 6.38 -10.47
N ILE A 444 21.30 6.45 -9.19
CA ILE A 444 20.75 5.33 -8.43
C ILE A 444 19.25 5.51 -8.35
N ILE A 445 18.52 4.44 -8.63
CA ILE A 445 17.07 4.35 -8.43
C ILE A 445 16.79 3.35 -7.30
N ALA A 446 15.87 3.71 -6.41
CA ALA A 446 15.48 2.90 -5.27
C ALA A 446 13.98 2.64 -5.28
N GLY A 447 13.57 1.42 -4.90
CA GLY A 447 12.17 0.99 -4.91
C GLY A 447 11.88 -0.14 -3.94
N MET A 448 10.61 -0.58 -3.91
CA MET A 448 10.10 -1.55 -2.95
C MET A 448 10.44 -2.99 -3.29
N GLY A 449 10.74 -3.29 -4.56
CA GLY A 449 11.04 -4.65 -5.01
C GLY A 449 11.60 -4.68 -6.42
N GLU A 450 12.03 -5.88 -6.83
CA GLU A 450 12.63 -6.11 -8.15
C GLU A 450 11.65 -5.79 -9.28
N LEU A 451 10.40 -6.28 -9.16
CA LEU A 451 9.34 -6.02 -10.14
C LEU A 451 8.99 -4.53 -10.21
N HIS A 452 8.98 -3.83 -9.08
CA HIS A 452 8.73 -2.39 -9.04
C HIS A 452 9.77 -1.62 -9.88
N LEU A 453 11.07 -1.88 -9.64
CA LEU A 453 12.14 -1.21 -10.40
C LEU A 453 12.16 -1.61 -11.88
N GLU A 454 11.86 -2.88 -12.20
CA GLU A 454 11.74 -3.35 -13.58
C GLU A 454 10.66 -2.57 -14.34
N ILE A 455 9.50 -2.35 -13.72
CA ILE A 455 8.41 -1.57 -14.30
C ILE A 455 8.81 -0.10 -14.50
N ILE A 456 9.48 0.51 -13.53
CA ILE A 456 9.98 1.88 -13.64
C ILE A 456 10.94 2.01 -14.84
N VAL A 457 11.87 1.08 -15.01
CA VAL A 457 12.82 1.05 -16.13
C VAL A 457 12.09 0.88 -17.47
N ASP A 458 11.11 0.00 -17.51
CA ASP A 458 10.31 -0.21 -18.73
C ASP A 458 9.45 1.02 -19.08
N ARG A 459 8.91 1.73 -18.07
CA ARG A 459 8.22 3.00 -18.26
C ARG A 459 9.15 4.10 -18.80
N LEU A 460 10.40 4.16 -18.34
CA LEU A 460 11.40 5.07 -18.91
C LEU A 460 11.57 4.87 -20.40
N LEU A 461 11.63 3.61 -20.85
CA LEU A 461 11.74 3.28 -22.26
C LEU A 461 10.46 3.60 -23.03
N ARG A 462 9.31 3.12 -22.57
CA ARG A 462 8.06 3.17 -23.33
C ARG A 462 7.41 4.55 -23.33
N GLU A 463 7.32 5.18 -22.16
CA GLU A 463 6.63 6.47 -22.01
C GLU A 463 7.55 7.66 -22.35
N PHE A 464 8.79 7.64 -21.85
CA PHE A 464 9.71 8.77 -21.98
C PHE A 464 10.72 8.63 -23.11
N LYS A 465 10.76 7.46 -23.79
CA LYS A 465 11.71 7.16 -24.89
C LYS A 465 13.17 7.33 -24.46
N VAL A 466 13.48 6.94 -23.22
CA VAL A 466 14.83 6.93 -22.66
C VAL A 466 15.36 5.49 -22.59
N GLU A 467 16.35 5.19 -23.43
CA GLU A 467 17.07 3.93 -23.34
C GLU A 467 18.16 4.03 -22.28
N ALA A 468 18.16 3.10 -21.33
CA ALA A 468 19.12 3.04 -20.24
C ALA A 468 19.73 1.66 -20.11
N ASN A 469 20.99 1.61 -19.64
CA ASN A 469 21.61 0.41 -19.13
C ASN A 469 21.29 0.30 -17.66
N VAL A 470 20.94 -0.89 -17.22
CA VAL A 470 20.59 -1.16 -15.84
C VAL A 470 21.68 -2.06 -15.26
N GLY A 471 22.21 -1.67 -14.09
CA GLY A 471 23.11 -2.50 -13.30
C GLY A 471 22.36 -3.57 -12.53
N ALA A 472 23.09 -4.49 -11.89
CA ALA A 472 22.49 -5.45 -10.96
C ALA A 472 21.80 -4.71 -9.81
N PRO A 473 20.68 -5.24 -9.26
CA PRO A 473 20.05 -4.67 -8.09
C PRO A 473 21.06 -4.52 -6.95
N GLN A 474 21.09 -3.36 -6.33
CA GLN A 474 21.92 -3.12 -5.16
C GLN A 474 21.09 -3.20 -3.89
N VAL A 475 21.67 -3.81 -2.88
CA VAL A 475 21.06 -3.88 -1.54
C VAL A 475 21.40 -2.59 -0.81
N ALA A 476 20.41 -1.99 -0.16
CA ALA A 476 20.60 -0.81 0.67
C ALA A 476 21.32 -1.18 1.99
N TYR A 477 22.58 -1.50 1.88
CA TYR A 477 23.44 -1.70 3.06
C TYR A 477 23.51 -0.43 3.88
N LYS A 478 23.63 -0.58 5.19
CA LYS A 478 23.88 0.51 6.13
C LYS A 478 25.09 0.16 6.97
N GLU A 479 25.61 1.16 7.69
CA GLU A 479 26.67 0.95 8.67
C GLU A 479 26.12 1.16 10.08
N THR A 480 26.77 0.57 11.07
CA THR A 480 26.55 0.86 12.48
C THR A 480 27.86 0.58 13.24
N PHE A 481 27.90 0.85 14.52
CA PHE A 481 29.03 0.54 15.37
C PHE A 481 28.59 -0.15 16.65
N THR A 482 29.50 -0.91 17.28
CA THR A 482 29.11 -1.87 18.32
C THR A 482 29.52 -1.44 19.72
N LYS A 483 30.38 -0.43 19.85
CA LYS A 483 30.97 -0.02 21.14
C LYS A 483 30.81 1.46 21.39
N GLU A 484 30.52 1.81 22.62
CA GLU A 484 30.56 3.19 23.09
C GLU A 484 32.02 3.70 23.06
N VAL A 485 32.20 4.90 22.53
CA VAL A 485 33.52 5.54 22.43
C VAL A 485 33.42 7.04 22.76
N THR A 486 34.52 7.57 23.29
CA THR A 486 34.64 9.01 23.53
C THR A 486 35.77 9.55 22.66
N ILE A 487 35.47 10.56 21.88
CA ILE A 487 36.38 11.16 20.90
C ILE A 487 36.69 12.60 21.31
N ASP A 488 37.98 12.91 21.35
CA ASP A 488 38.50 14.26 21.48
C ASP A 488 38.96 14.74 20.09
N SER A 489 38.13 15.59 19.45
CA SER A 489 38.33 16.02 18.07
C SER A 489 38.69 17.49 17.99
N LYS A 490 39.81 17.77 17.38
CA LYS A 490 40.34 19.14 17.23
C LYS A 490 40.65 19.42 15.77
N TYR A 491 39.94 20.38 15.21
CA TYR A 491 40.25 20.94 13.90
C TYR A 491 40.94 22.28 14.07
N ALA A 492 42.22 22.36 13.69
CA ALA A 492 43.02 23.59 13.71
C ALA A 492 43.77 23.73 12.39
N LYS A 493 43.50 24.79 11.64
CA LYS A 493 44.18 25.09 10.38
C LYS A 493 44.59 26.57 10.34
N GLN A 494 45.82 26.83 10.02
CA GLN A 494 46.35 28.16 9.87
C GLN A 494 46.97 28.29 8.47
N SER A 495 46.37 29.12 7.63
CA SER A 495 46.82 29.37 6.26
C SER A 495 46.82 30.88 6.01
N GLY A 496 47.91 31.58 6.42
CA GLY A 496 48.18 32.97 6.07
C GLY A 496 47.02 33.96 6.24
N GLY A 497 46.66 34.30 7.48
CA GLY A 497 45.53 35.17 7.80
C GLY A 497 44.74 34.67 9.03
N ARG A 498 43.41 34.85 9.04
CA ARG A 498 42.53 34.33 10.09
C ARG A 498 42.55 32.80 10.07
N GLY A 499 42.91 32.16 11.18
CA GLY A 499 42.92 30.71 11.34
C GLY A 499 41.50 30.10 11.41
N GLN A 500 41.44 28.78 11.49
CA GLN A 500 40.21 28.03 11.77
C GLN A 500 40.47 27.14 13.00
N TYR A 501 39.56 27.20 13.97
CA TYR A 501 39.68 26.43 15.21
C TYR A 501 38.33 25.91 15.66
N GLY A 502 38.17 24.60 15.78
CA GLY A 502 37.04 23.92 16.38
C GLY A 502 37.50 22.71 17.18
N HIS A 503 37.09 22.63 18.44
CA HIS A 503 37.48 21.53 19.33
C HIS A 503 36.28 21.07 20.14
N CYS A 504 35.90 19.79 19.99
CA CYS A 504 34.79 19.18 20.71
C CYS A 504 35.17 17.79 21.23
N LYS A 505 34.67 17.48 22.42
CA LYS A 505 34.72 16.13 22.98
C LYS A 505 33.32 15.57 22.95
N VAL A 506 33.15 14.45 22.25
CA VAL A 506 31.85 13.83 21.97
C VAL A 506 31.90 12.38 22.39
N LYS A 507 30.90 11.98 23.15
CA LYS A 507 30.64 10.59 23.49
C LYS A 507 29.66 10.01 22.47
N PHE A 508 30.00 8.92 21.83
CA PHE A 508 29.17 8.19 20.89
C PHE A 508 28.76 6.85 21.48
N ALA A 509 27.48 6.60 21.49
CA ALA A 509 26.90 5.32 21.91
C ALA A 509 26.06 4.72 20.78
N PRO A 510 26.14 3.40 20.54
CA PRO A 510 25.26 2.74 19.57
C PRO A 510 23.82 2.73 20.11
N MET A 511 22.87 3.01 19.21
CA MET A 511 21.43 2.81 19.43
C MET A 511 20.95 1.62 18.61
N ASP A 512 19.74 1.17 18.88
CA ASP A 512 19.11 0.16 18.03
C ASP A 512 18.96 0.70 16.61
N ALA A 513 19.55 0.00 15.65
CA ALA A 513 19.51 0.37 14.24
C ALA A 513 18.06 0.28 13.64
N ASN A 514 17.14 -0.35 14.34
CA ASN A 514 15.76 -0.53 13.96
C ASN A 514 14.78 0.36 14.75
N ALA A 515 15.31 1.29 15.58
CA ALA A 515 14.49 2.27 16.27
C ALA A 515 13.91 3.31 15.30
N GLU A 516 12.79 3.93 15.66
CA GLU A 516 12.21 5.04 14.88
C GLU A 516 13.20 6.21 14.77
N GLU A 517 13.89 6.55 15.85
CA GLU A 517 14.93 7.56 15.88
C GLU A 517 16.31 6.90 15.68
N ILE A 518 16.85 7.02 14.48
CA ILE A 518 18.16 6.44 14.10
C ILE A 518 19.36 7.33 14.42
N PHE A 519 19.12 8.60 14.72
CA PHE A 519 20.15 9.59 15.04
C PHE A 519 19.66 10.49 16.17
N LYS A 520 20.46 10.62 17.23
CA LYS A 520 20.18 11.50 18.36
C LYS A 520 21.41 12.31 18.73
N PHE A 521 21.25 13.63 18.85
CA PHE A 521 22.31 14.54 19.29
C PHE A 521 21.90 15.28 20.55
N GLU A 522 22.76 15.26 21.57
CA GLU A 522 22.55 15.95 22.84
C GLU A 522 23.80 16.74 23.25
N SER A 523 23.56 17.76 24.05
CA SER A 523 24.65 18.55 24.63
C SER A 523 24.57 18.59 26.16
N THR A 524 25.66 18.24 26.82
CA THR A 524 25.82 18.36 28.26
C THR A 524 27.00 19.31 28.60
N VAL A 525 27.37 20.20 27.69
CA VAL A 525 28.44 21.17 27.87
C VAL A 525 28.12 22.12 29.01
N VAL A 526 29.03 22.21 29.98
CA VAL A 526 28.93 23.11 31.15
C VAL A 526 30.09 24.11 31.14
N GLY A 527 29.86 25.28 31.76
CA GLY A 527 30.91 26.30 31.96
C GLY A 527 31.30 27.09 30.70
N GLY A 528 30.59 26.91 29.56
CA GLY A 528 30.86 27.69 28.35
C GLY A 528 32.13 27.29 27.62
N SER A 529 32.63 26.07 27.82
CA SER A 529 33.81 25.54 27.11
C SER A 529 33.63 25.53 25.58
N ILE A 530 32.37 25.39 25.11
CA ILE A 530 31.95 25.66 23.73
C ILE A 530 30.85 26.71 23.80
N PRO A 531 30.93 27.84 23.05
CA PRO A 531 29.84 28.78 22.90
C PRO A 531 28.55 28.09 22.38
N LYS A 532 27.39 28.43 22.95
CA LYS A 532 26.13 27.80 22.62
C LYS A 532 25.79 27.85 21.13
N GLU A 533 26.22 28.90 20.45
CA GLU A 533 26.03 29.10 19.01
C GLU A 533 26.75 28.07 18.13
N TYR A 534 27.85 27.46 18.61
CA TYR A 534 28.63 26.46 17.86
C TYR A 534 28.21 25.01 18.13
N ILE A 535 27.44 24.75 19.20
CA ILE A 535 26.98 23.40 19.55
C ILE A 535 26.10 22.78 18.43
N PRO A 536 25.12 23.50 17.83
CA PRO A 536 24.36 22.95 16.72
C PRO A 536 25.23 22.57 15.51
N ALA A 537 26.30 23.35 15.24
CA ALA A 537 27.20 23.06 14.13
C ALA A 537 27.98 21.75 14.34
N VAL A 538 28.31 21.38 15.58
CA VAL A 538 28.89 20.06 15.89
C VAL A 538 27.90 18.96 15.56
N GLY A 539 26.65 19.11 15.98
CA GLY A 539 25.57 18.14 15.69
C GLY A 539 25.33 17.97 14.19
N GLN A 540 25.23 19.05 13.43
CA GLN A 540 25.10 19.04 11.98
C GLN A 540 26.28 18.34 11.30
N GLY A 541 27.51 18.62 11.75
CA GLY A 541 28.70 17.95 11.22
C GLY A 541 28.73 16.45 11.47
N ILE A 542 28.22 15.99 12.63
CA ILE A 542 28.06 14.57 12.94
C ILE A 542 26.95 13.95 12.06
N GLU A 543 25.81 14.61 11.98
CA GLU A 543 24.66 14.14 11.18
C GLU A 543 24.99 14.02 9.70
N GLU A 544 25.64 15.04 9.12
CA GLU A 544 26.07 14.96 7.71
C GLU A 544 27.09 13.84 7.48
N ALA A 545 28.03 13.66 8.42
CA ALA A 545 29.01 12.58 8.33
C ALA A 545 28.37 11.19 8.49
N SER A 546 27.26 11.08 9.25
CA SER A 546 26.54 9.82 9.41
C SER A 546 25.77 9.39 8.13
N LYS A 547 25.49 10.31 7.23
CA LYS A 547 24.88 10.00 5.93
C LYS A 547 25.82 9.27 4.97
N ALA A 548 27.13 9.32 5.25
CA ALA A 548 28.17 8.59 4.51
C ALA A 548 29.15 7.96 5.51
N GLY A 549 28.97 6.69 5.81
CA GLY A 549 29.81 5.94 6.72
C GLY A 549 31.25 5.75 6.23
N ILE A 550 32.08 5.09 7.03
CA ILE A 550 33.52 4.98 6.78
C ILE A 550 33.97 3.66 6.11
N LEU A 551 33.12 2.62 6.15
CA LEU A 551 33.47 1.30 5.60
C LEU A 551 33.27 1.26 4.09
N GLY A 552 32.09 1.61 3.63
CA GLY A 552 31.72 1.61 2.23
C GLY A 552 30.95 2.87 1.81
N GLY A 553 30.89 3.91 2.66
CA GLY A 553 30.12 5.12 2.39
C GLY A 553 28.60 4.91 2.52
N PHE A 554 28.16 3.88 3.23
CA PHE A 554 26.75 3.64 3.49
C PHE A 554 26.24 4.49 4.67
N PRO A 555 24.97 4.94 4.65
CA PRO A 555 24.41 5.67 5.79
C PRO A 555 24.53 4.88 7.09
N VAL A 556 24.81 5.58 8.19
CA VAL A 556 25.01 4.97 9.51
C VAL A 556 23.71 5.06 10.31
N LEU A 557 23.30 3.94 10.88
CA LEU A 557 22.13 3.81 11.73
C LEU A 557 22.50 3.67 13.21
N GLY A 558 21.61 4.13 14.09
CA GLY A 558 21.74 3.94 15.53
C GLY A 558 22.85 4.77 16.17
N VAL A 559 22.89 6.07 15.92
CA VAL A 559 23.91 6.99 16.45
C VAL A 559 23.34 7.87 17.56
N HIS A 560 23.83 7.73 18.78
CA HIS A 560 23.62 8.68 19.87
C HIS A 560 24.94 9.42 20.16
N ALA A 561 24.94 10.71 19.88
CA ALA A 561 26.10 11.56 20.08
C ALA A 561 25.82 12.60 21.18
N THR A 562 26.67 12.65 22.21
CA THR A 562 26.59 13.62 23.30
C THR A 562 27.88 14.44 23.35
N VAL A 563 27.78 15.73 22.99
CA VAL A 563 28.88 16.66 23.20
C VAL A 563 28.88 17.12 24.65
N PHE A 564 30.03 16.99 25.35
CA PHE A 564 30.12 17.28 26.79
C PHE A 564 31.24 18.26 27.16
N ASP A 565 32.26 18.47 26.31
CA ASP A 565 33.35 19.37 26.56
C ASP A 565 33.99 19.81 25.23
N GLY A 566 34.90 20.78 25.30
CA GLY A 566 35.66 21.26 24.16
C GLY A 566 36.42 22.54 24.48
N SER A 567 36.86 23.25 23.48
CA SER A 567 37.44 24.60 23.63
C SER A 567 37.23 25.42 22.35
N TYR A 568 37.28 26.72 22.49
CA TYR A 568 37.20 27.66 21.39
C TYR A 568 38.34 28.69 21.43
N HIS A 569 38.55 29.35 20.31
CA HIS A 569 39.47 30.45 20.17
C HIS A 569 38.72 31.72 19.74
N GLU A 570 38.90 32.83 20.47
CA GLU A 570 38.07 34.04 20.26
C GLU A 570 38.09 34.58 18.82
N VAL A 571 39.20 34.39 18.09
CA VAL A 571 39.39 34.93 16.74
C VAL A 571 39.17 33.89 15.63
N ASP A 572 39.62 32.63 15.87
CA ASP A 572 39.73 31.59 14.85
C ASP A 572 38.55 30.59 14.87
N SER A 573 37.72 30.64 15.91
CA SER A 573 36.53 29.76 15.96
C SER A 573 35.40 30.25 15.04
N SER A 574 34.71 29.31 14.42
CA SER A 574 33.55 29.52 13.56
C SER A 574 32.67 28.29 13.55
N GLU A 575 31.42 28.49 13.17
CA GLU A 575 30.47 27.38 12.96
C GLU A 575 31.03 26.32 12.02
N MET A 576 31.68 26.72 10.92
CA MET A 576 32.29 25.80 9.96
C MET A 576 33.42 24.99 10.60
N ALA A 577 34.22 25.57 11.48
CA ALA A 577 35.33 24.84 12.16
C ALA A 577 34.78 23.79 13.14
N PHE A 578 33.68 24.11 13.86
CA PHE A 578 33.01 23.15 14.74
C PHE A 578 32.24 22.08 13.98
N HIS A 579 31.64 22.43 12.84
CA HIS A 579 31.05 21.46 11.93
C HIS A 579 32.05 20.43 11.43
N ILE A 580 33.24 20.88 10.99
CA ILE A 580 34.34 20.00 10.58
C ILE A 580 34.84 19.15 11.76
N ALA A 581 35.00 19.74 12.94
CA ALA A 581 35.40 19.01 14.14
C ALA A 581 34.40 17.91 14.51
N GLY A 582 33.08 18.19 14.39
CA GLY A 582 32.02 17.22 14.59
C GLY A 582 32.07 16.08 13.56
N SER A 583 32.27 16.40 12.31
CA SER A 583 32.43 15.40 11.22
C SER A 583 33.67 14.51 11.46
N MET A 584 34.79 15.09 11.87
CA MET A 584 36.00 14.34 12.22
C MET A 584 35.80 13.43 13.44
N ALA A 585 35.12 13.96 14.49
CA ALA A 585 34.78 13.19 15.68
C ALA A 585 34.00 11.93 15.32
N PHE A 586 32.96 12.06 14.47
CA PHE A 586 32.15 10.94 14.03
C PHE A 586 32.98 9.88 13.26
N LYS A 587 33.80 10.31 12.31
CA LYS A 587 34.64 9.38 11.53
C LYS A 587 35.64 8.60 12.43
N ASP A 588 36.19 9.26 13.44
CA ASP A 588 37.08 8.59 14.39
C ASP A 588 36.29 7.70 15.37
N ALA A 589 35.06 8.08 15.73
CA ALA A 589 34.17 7.25 16.52
C ALA A 589 33.80 5.94 15.80
N MET A 590 33.49 6.01 14.53
CA MET A 590 33.23 4.82 13.72
C MET A 590 34.42 3.86 13.66
N LYS A 591 35.65 4.39 13.49
CA LYS A 591 36.88 3.57 13.49
C LYS A 591 37.11 2.87 14.82
N GLN A 592 36.97 3.58 15.95
CA GLN A 592 37.23 3.06 17.27
C GLN A 592 36.07 2.24 17.85
N GLY A 593 34.85 2.57 17.46
CA GLY A 593 33.60 1.95 17.90
C GLY A 593 33.34 0.57 17.30
N GLY A 594 34.19 0.11 16.37
CA GLY A 594 34.00 -1.17 15.70
C GLY A 594 32.86 -1.12 14.70
N ALA A 595 33.04 -0.32 13.65
CA ALA A 595 32.07 -0.20 12.55
C ALA A 595 31.81 -1.55 11.86
N ILE A 596 30.56 -1.85 11.62
CA ILE A 596 30.07 -3.04 10.91
C ILE A 596 29.03 -2.66 9.86
N LEU A 597 28.89 -3.49 8.83
CA LEU A 597 27.77 -3.41 7.91
C LEU A 597 26.55 -4.11 8.50
N VAL A 598 25.38 -3.55 8.20
CA VAL A 598 24.07 -4.17 8.42
C VAL A 598 23.36 -4.29 7.09
N GLU A 599 22.59 -5.37 6.94
CA GLU A 599 21.83 -5.67 5.73
C GLU A 599 20.32 -5.79 6.04
N PRO A 600 19.45 -5.46 5.07
CA PRO A 600 18.03 -5.62 5.24
C PRO A 600 17.66 -7.11 5.24
N ILE A 601 16.93 -7.52 6.28
CA ILE A 601 16.36 -8.85 6.43
C ILE A 601 14.90 -8.79 6.06
N MET A 602 14.50 -9.69 5.18
CA MET A 602 13.13 -9.81 4.71
C MET A 602 12.41 -10.94 5.46
N LYS A 603 11.21 -10.66 5.93
CA LYS A 603 10.28 -11.70 6.34
C LYS A 603 9.68 -12.32 5.09
N VAL A 604 9.91 -13.59 4.91
CA VAL A 604 9.48 -14.35 3.72
C VAL A 604 8.42 -15.36 4.12
N GLU A 605 7.32 -15.38 3.40
CA GLU A 605 6.27 -16.38 3.51
C GLU A 605 6.16 -17.11 2.17
N VAL A 606 6.36 -18.42 2.20
CA VAL A 606 6.30 -19.26 1.00
C VAL A 606 5.17 -20.26 1.15
N THR A 607 4.23 -20.21 0.21
CA THR A 607 3.09 -21.12 0.13
C THR A 607 3.36 -22.15 -0.96
N MET A 608 3.25 -23.44 -0.63
CA MET A 608 3.49 -24.51 -1.58
C MET A 608 2.71 -25.79 -1.20
N PRO A 609 2.49 -26.70 -2.15
CA PRO A 609 2.07 -28.07 -1.83
C PRO A 609 3.08 -28.75 -0.91
N GLU A 610 2.59 -29.60 0.01
CA GLU A 610 3.41 -30.27 1.04
C GLU A 610 4.61 -31.04 0.46
N GLU A 611 4.47 -31.61 -0.72
CA GLU A 611 5.53 -32.36 -1.43
C GLU A 611 6.80 -31.54 -1.71
N TYR A 612 6.70 -30.20 -1.82
CA TYR A 612 7.85 -29.30 -2.09
C TYR A 612 8.40 -28.62 -0.83
N MET A 613 7.81 -28.85 0.34
CA MET A 613 8.20 -28.17 1.56
C MET A 613 9.68 -28.38 1.91
N GLY A 614 10.19 -29.60 1.73
CA GLY A 614 11.59 -29.91 2.01
C GLY A 614 12.56 -29.14 1.11
N ASP A 615 12.25 -29.02 -0.18
CA ASP A 615 13.07 -28.29 -1.14
C ASP A 615 13.08 -26.79 -0.87
N VAL A 616 11.92 -26.24 -0.50
CA VAL A 616 11.77 -24.82 -0.13
C VAL A 616 12.53 -24.49 1.15
N ILE A 617 12.43 -25.31 2.19
CA ILE A 617 13.18 -25.13 3.44
C ILE A 617 14.68 -25.22 3.18
N GLY A 618 15.10 -26.18 2.37
CA GLY A 618 16.51 -26.33 1.96
C GLY A 618 17.02 -25.10 1.20
N ASP A 619 16.20 -24.53 0.33
CA ASP A 619 16.55 -23.32 -0.44
C ASP A 619 16.65 -22.08 0.46
N ILE A 620 15.66 -21.85 1.32
CA ILE A 620 15.68 -20.74 2.30
C ILE A 620 16.95 -20.83 3.16
N ASN A 621 17.28 -22.00 3.70
CA ASN A 621 18.49 -22.19 4.49
C ASN A 621 19.78 -21.96 3.69
N SER A 622 19.82 -22.35 2.41
CA SER A 622 20.99 -22.09 1.54
C SER A 622 21.20 -20.60 1.28
N ARG A 623 20.13 -19.81 1.37
CA ARG A 623 20.11 -18.33 1.23
C ARG A 623 20.37 -17.60 2.54
N ARG A 624 21.06 -18.21 3.49
CA ARG A 624 21.28 -17.67 4.84
C ARG A 624 19.99 -17.38 5.62
N GLY A 625 18.89 -17.99 5.20
CA GLY A 625 17.59 -17.80 5.83
C GLY A 625 17.48 -18.58 7.14
N ARG A 626 16.56 -18.10 7.98
CA ARG A 626 16.19 -18.74 9.25
C ARG A 626 14.69 -19.01 9.24
N ILE A 627 14.28 -20.25 9.39
CA ILE A 627 12.88 -20.61 9.46
C ILE A 627 12.30 -20.15 10.81
N GLU A 628 11.20 -19.41 10.75
CA GLU A 628 10.45 -18.95 11.92
C GLU A 628 9.36 -19.97 12.31
N GLY A 629 8.63 -20.46 11.32
CA GLY A 629 7.51 -21.36 11.54
C GLY A 629 6.97 -21.99 10.27
N MET A 630 6.09 -22.95 10.46
CA MET A 630 5.39 -23.65 9.40
C MET A 630 3.94 -23.85 9.82
N ASP A 631 3.01 -23.59 8.90
CA ASP A 631 1.57 -23.76 9.12
C ASP A 631 0.93 -24.58 8.02
N ASP A 632 -0.17 -25.21 8.37
CA ASP A 632 -1.01 -25.94 7.43
C ASP A 632 -2.02 -25.00 6.77
N LEU A 633 -2.07 -25.03 5.44
CA LEU A 633 -3.14 -24.46 4.64
C LEU A 633 -4.01 -25.61 4.13
N GLY A 634 -5.32 -25.42 4.10
CA GLY A 634 -6.23 -26.42 3.52
C GLY A 634 -5.87 -26.77 2.08
N GLY A 635 -4.93 -27.69 1.88
CA GLY A 635 -4.39 -28.13 0.59
C GLY A 635 -2.92 -27.77 0.32
N GLY A 636 -2.18 -27.18 1.26
CA GLY A 636 -0.76 -26.84 1.13
C GLY A 636 -0.12 -26.51 2.48
N LYS A 637 1.12 -26.04 2.42
CA LYS A 637 1.92 -25.60 3.57
C LYS A 637 2.38 -24.17 3.37
N ILE A 638 2.51 -23.43 4.47
CA ILE A 638 3.21 -22.14 4.52
C ILE A 638 4.49 -22.34 5.30
N VAL A 639 5.60 -21.89 4.74
CA VAL A 639 6.89 -21.76 5.43
C VAL A 639 7.18 -20.28 5.62
N ARG A 640 7.39 -19.86 6.88
CA ARG A 640 7.80 -18.50 7.23
C ARG A 640 9.24 -18.49 7.67
N GLY A 641 9.96 -17.44 7.28
CA GLY A 641 11.35 -17.30 7.69
C GLY A 641 11.88 -15.89 7.43
N PHE A 642 13.10 -15.67 7.88
CA PHE A 642 13.83 -14.42 7.66
C PHE A 642 15.02 -14.70 6.75
N VAL A 643 15.13 -13.94 5.66
CA VAL A 643 16.20 -14.11 4.66
C VAL A 643 16.78 -12.74 4.31
N PRO A 644 18.12 -12.61 4.22
CA PRO A 644 18.73 -11.37 3.74
C PRO A 644 18.28 -11.04 2.32
N LEU A 645 17.95 -9.77 2.06
CA LEU A 645 17.49 -9.31 0.75
C LEU A 645 18.49 -9.67 -0.37
N ALA A 646 19.80 -9.57 -0.09
CA ALA A 646 20.85 -9.91 -1.03
C ALA A 646 20.75 -11.34 -1.60
N GLU A 647 20.16 -12.26 -0.85
CA GLU A 647 20.00 -13.68 -1.24
C GLU A 647 18.63 -13.96 -1.89
N MET A 648 17.75 -12.97 -1.95
CA MET A 648 16.40 -13.14 -2.50
C MET A 648 16.31 -12.83 -3.99
N PHE A 649 17.35 -12.23 -4.60
CA PHE A 649 17.34 -11.96 -6.02
C PHE A 649 17.24 -13.25 -6.83
N GLY A 650 16.32 -13.27 -7.79
CA GLY A 650 16.02 -14.46 -8.61
C GLY A 650 15.23 -15.55 -7.90
N TYR A 651 14.84 -15.37 -6.64
CA TYR A 651 14.12 -16.38 -5.85
C TYR A 651 12.79 -16.81 -6.49
N ALA A 652 12.06 -15.89 -7.13
CA ALA A 652 10.81 -16.20 -7.83
C ALA A 652 10.99 -17.30 -8.88
N THR A 653 12.08 -17.20 -9.67
CA THR A 653 12.43 -18.16 -10.72
C THR A 653 12.83 -19.50 -10.12
N ASP A 654 13.63 -19.48 -9.07
CA ASP A 654 14.09 -20.70 -8.40
C ASP A 654 12.92 -21.42 -7.70
N LEU A 655 12.03 -20.68 -7.04
CA LEU A 655 10.83 -21.24 -6.42
C LEU A 655 9.91 -21.89 -7.47
N ARG A 656 9.63 -21.19 -8.58
CA ARG A 656 8.82 -21.74 -9.68
C ARG A 656 9.43 -23.03 -10.25
N SER A 657 10.74 -23.05 -10.44
CA SER A 657 11.45 -24.25 -10.92
C SER A 657 11.32 -25.41 -9.96
N LYS A 658 11.49 -25.19 -8.64
CA LYS A 658 11.44 -26.22 -7.60
C LYS A 658 10.03 -26.73 -7.31
N THR A 659 9.02 -25.88 -7.46
CA THR A 659 7.63 -26.18 -7.15
C THR A 659 6.77 -26.45 -8.39
N GLN A 660 7.39 -26.57 -9.56
CA GLN A 660 6.69 -26.73 -10.87
C GLN A 660 5.63 -25.65 -11.08
N GLY A 661 5.93 -24.40 -10.68
CA GLY A 661 5.05 -23.26 -10.80
C GLY A 661 3.92 -23.18 -9.75
N ARG A 662 3.86 -24.12 -8.80
CA ARG A 662 2.80 -24.18 -7.78
C ARG A 662 3.14 -23.45 -6.46
N GLY A 663 4.38 -23.00 -6.30
CA GLY A 663 4.82 -22.20 -5.17
C GLY A 663 4.65 -20.72 -5.39
N ASN A 664 4.14 -20.01 -4.39
CA ASN A 664 4.09 -18.56 -4.33
C ASN A 664 4.83 -18.07 -3.10
N TYR A 665 5.39 -16.87 -3.17
CA TYR A 665 6.01 -16.25 -2.01
C TYR A 665 5.64 -14.78 -1.91
N SER A 666 5.72 -14.27 -0.70
CA SER A 666 5.73 -12.84 -0.41
C SER A 666 6.90 -12.54 0.51
N MET A 667 7.45 -11.34 0.41
CA MET A 667 8.50 -10.88 1.30
C MET A 667 8.28 -9.43 1.70
N PHE A 668 8.64 -9.11 2.95
CA PHE A 668 8.49 -7.79 3.52
C PHE A 668 9.79 -7.43 4.24
N PHE A 669 10.15 -6.15 4.20
CA PHE A 669 11.20 -5.66 5.06
C PHE A 669 10.81 -5.86 6.54
N GLU A 670 11.70 -6.48 7.32
CA GLU A 670 11.50 -6.68 8.75
C GLU A 670 12.42 -5.79 9.57
N LYS A 671 13.73 -5.90 9.33
CA LYS A 671 14.75 -5.18 10.11
C LYS A 671 16.11 -5.23 9.44
N TYR A 672 17.06 -4.44 9.99
CA TYR A 672 18.48 -4.55 9.68
C TYR A 672 19.18 -5.48 10.67
N GLU A 673 20.05 -6.35 10.19
CA GLU A 673 20.91 -7.22 11.02
C GLU A 673 22.37 -7.13 10.57
N PRO A 674 23.34 -7.40 11.49
CA PRO A 674 24.76 -7.42 11.15
C PRO A 674 25.10 -8.42 10.05
N VAL A 675 25.90 -7.99 9.09
CA VAL A 675 26.39 -8.83 7.99
C VAL A 675 27.53 -9.73 8.50
N PRO A 676 27.58 -11.03 8.11
CA PRO A 676 28.72 -11.89 8.40
C PRO A 676 30.03 -11.31 7.82
N LYS A 677 31.14 -11.45 8.52
CA LYS A 677 32.43 -10.86 8.12
C LYS A 677 32.86 -11.20 6.68
N SER A 678 32.67 -12.45 6.25
CA SER A 678 33.00 -12.86 4.89
C SER A 678 32.17 -12.15 3.81
N VAL A 679 30.90 -11.87 4.10
CA VAL A 679 30.00 -11.15 3.19
C VAL A 679 30.33 -9.65 3.23
N GLN A 680 30.62 -9.09 4.41
CA GLN A 680 31.08 -7.70 4.56
C GLN A 680 32.33 -7.44 3.70
N GLU A 681 33.35 -8.30 3.78
CA GLU A 681 34.56 -8.17 2.99
C GLU A 681 34.30 -8.21 1.49
N LYS A 682 33.38 -9.09 1.05
CA LYS A 682 32.96 -9.18 -0.35
C LYS A 682 32.29 -7.88 -0.81
N VAL A 683 31.28 -7.40 -0.07
CA VAL A 683 30.54 -6.17 -0.39
C VAL A 683 31.48 -4.97 -0.49
N LEU A 684 32.37 -4.80 0.47
CA LEU A 684 33.33 -3.69 0.50
C LEU A 684 34.35 -3.79 -0.65
N SER A 685 34.79 -5.00 -1.03
CA SER A 685 35.71 -5.19 -2.15
C SER A 685 35.06 -4.91 -3.52
N GLU A 686 33.78 -5.20 -3.67
CA GLU A 686 33.00 -4.89 -4.88
C GLU A 686 32.79 -3.38 -5.05
N LYS A 687 32.57 -2.67 -3.96
CA LYS A 687 32.39 -1.20 -3.99
C LYS A 687 33.71 -0.42 -4.22
N SER A 688 34.85 -1.02 -3.93
CA SER A 688 36.15 -0.37 -4.14
C SER A 688 36.69 -0.53 -5.57
N LYS A 689 36.04 -1.31 -6.41
CA LYS A 689 36.32 -1.48 -7.86
C LYS A 689 35.49 -0.51 -8.69
#